data_ff263fd5dd65811795b5a8a11cbd9fc1
#
_entry.id   ff263fd5dd65811795b5a8a11cbd9fc1
#
_cell.length_a   1.000
_cell.length_b   1.000
_cell.length_c   1.000
_cell.angle_alpha   90.00
_cell.angle_beta   90.00
_cell.angle_gamma   90.00
#
_symmetry.space_group_name_H-M   'P 1'
#
loop_
_entity.id
_entity.type
_entity.pdbx_description
1 polymer ?
#
loop_
_entity_poly.entity_id
_entity_poly.type
_entity_poly.pdbx_seq_one_letter_code
_entity_poly.pdbx_strand_id
1 'polypeptide(L)'
;MKNIKKMVLVSAFAGTCLTPHAQTASPVIPTDPAIETHIREWLQKMTLEQKIGQMCEITIDVVSDLETSRKKGFCLSEAMLDTVIGKYKVGSLLNVPLGVAQKKEKWAEAIKQIQEKSMKEIGIPCIYGVDQIHGTTYTLDGTMFPQGINMGATFNRELTRRGAKISAYETKAGCIPWTFAPVVDLGRDPRWARMWENYGEDCYVNAEMGVSAVKGFQGEDPNRIGEYNVAACMKHYMGYGVPVSGKDRTPSSISRSDMREKHFAPFLAAVRQGALSVMVNSGVDNGLPFHANRELLTEWLKEDLNWDGLIVTDWADINNLCTRDHIAATKKEAVKIAINAGIDMSMVPYEVSFCDYLKELVEEGEVSMERIDDAVARVLRLKYRLGLFDHPYWDIKKYDKFGSKEFAAVALQAAEESEVLLKNDGNILPIAKGKKILLTGPNANSMRCLNGGWSYSWQGHVADEYAQAYHTIYEALCEKYGKENIIYEPGVTYASYKNDNWWEENKPEIEKPVAAAAQADIIITCIGENSYCETPGNLTDLTLSENQRNLVKALAATGKPIVLVLNQGRPRIINDIVPLAKAVVNIMLPSNYGGDALANLLAGDANFSGKMPFTYPRLINALATYDYKPCENMGQMGGNYNYDSVMDIQWPFGFGLSYTNYKYSNLKVNKPTFNADDELIFTVDVTNTGKVAGKESVLLFSKDLVASSTPDNIRLRNFEKVSLEPGETKTVTLKLKGSDLAFVGYDGKWRLEKGDFKIKCGDQWICLLYTSPSPRDRQKS
;
A
#
# COMPACT_ATOMS: atom_id res chain seq x y z
N MET A 1 -28.46 -76.33 12.50
CA MET A 1 -27.75 -77.22 13.44
C MET A 1 -26.34 -76.65 13.59
N LYS A 2 -25.91 -76.58 14.87
CA LYS A 2 -24.59 -76.35 15.45
C LYS A 2 -24.04 -74.90 15.46
N ASN A 3 -24.20 -74.35 16.67
CA ASN A 3 -23.46 -73.24 17.26
C ASN A 3 -21.95 -73.52 17.29
N ILE A 4 -21.15 -72.44 16.99
CA ILE A 4 -19.80 -72.35 17.57
C ILE A 4 -19.65 -70.86 18.04
N LYS A 5 -19.65 -70.73 19.38
CA LYS A 5 -19.23 -69.50 20.05
C LYS A 5 -17.71 -69.37 19.91
N LYS A 6 -17.24 -68.25 19.40
CA LYS A 6 -15.84 -67.80 19.58
C LYS A 6 -15.81 -66.61 20.54
N MET A 7 -15.17 -66.91 21.67
CA MET A 7 -14.80 -65.98 22.72
C MET A 7 -13.70 -65.04 22.18
N VAL A 8 -13.94 -63.76 22.19
CA VAL A 8 -12.93 -62.76 21.90
C VAL A 8 -12.38 -62.26 23.23
N LEU A 9 -11.12 -62.54 23.48
CA LEU A 9 -10.33 -61.90 24.55
C LEU A 9 -10.14 -60.41 24.20
N VAL A 10 -10.63 -59.52 25.04
CA VAL A 10 -10.31 -58.11 25.03
C VAL A 10 -9.08 -57.91 25.90
N SER A 11 -7.92 -57.73 25.27
CA SER A 11 -6.72 -57.22 25.96
C SER A 11 -6.79 -55.68 25.93
N ALA A 12 -7.02 -55.08 27.08
CA ALA A 12 -6.93 -53.65 27.28
C ALA A 12 -5.46 -53.24 27.21
N PHE A 13 -5.06 -52.63 26.09
CA PHE A 13 -3.85 -51.84 26.04
C PHE A 13 -4.22 -50.41 26.47
N ALA A 14 -3.81 -50.03 27.69
CA ALA A 14 -3.76 -48.68 28.14
C ALA A 14 -2.64 -47.95 27.34
N GLY A 15 -2.99 -47.44 26.16
CA GLY A 15 -2.15 -46.51 25.44
C GLY A 15 -2.29 -45.13 26.07
N THR A 16 -1.29 -44.70 26.81
CA THR A 16 -1.10 -43.27 27.14
C THR A 16 -0.99 -42.50 25.85
N CYS A 17 -2.08 -41.83 25.46
CA CYS A 17 -2.04 -40.77 24.46
C CYS A 17 -1.18 -39.65 25.03
N LEU A 18 0.11 -39.65 24.67
CA LEU A 18 0.92 -38.45 24.67
C LEU A 18 0.37 -37.56 23.54
N THR A 19 -0.50 -36.64 23.90
CA THR A 19 -0.79 -35.48 23.04
C THR A 19 0.54 -34.81 22.77
N PRO A 20 0.96 -34.60 21.49
CA PRO A 20 2.09 -33.77 21.23
C PRO A 20 1.72 -32.37 21.74
N HIS A 21 2.42 -31.89 22.75
CA HIS A 21 2.44 -30.48 23.05
C HIS A 21 2.94 -29.82 21.77
N ALA A 22 2.05 -29.11 21.07
CA ALA A 22 2.45 -28.18 20.04
C ALA A 22 3.45 -27.25 20.74
N GLN A 23 4.71 -27.28 20.32
CA GLN A 23 5.69 -26.29 20.71
C GLN A 23 5.09 -24.94 20.24
N THR A 24 4.67 -24.11 21.20
CA THR A 24 4.23 -22.74 20.90
C THR A 24 5.37 -22.06 20.15
N ALA A 25 5.08 -21.53 18.96
CA ALA A 25 6.05 -20.78 18.19
C ALA A 25 6.65 -19.68 19.07
N SER A 26 7.93 -19.39 18.92
CA SER A 26 8.55 -18.26 19.61
C SER A 26 7.83 -16.96 19.19
N PRO A 27 7.60 -16.01 20.14
CA PRO A 27 6.98 -14.74 19.81
C PRO A 27 7.72 -14.04 18.67
N VAL A 28 6.97 -13.53 17.70
CA VAL A 28 7.54 -12.77 16.56
C VAL A 28 8.20 -11.48 17.04
N ILE A 29 7.57 -10.80 18.00
CA ILE A 29 8.16 -9.66 18.71
C ILE A 29 8.63 -10.18 20.08
N PRO A 30 9.91 -10.01 20.43
CA PRO A 30 10.40 -10.45 21.74
C PRO A 30 9.58 -9.83 22.88
N THR A 31 9.17 -10.65 23.81
CA THR A 31 8.40 -10.21 24.98
C THR A 31 9.24 -9.32 25.89
N ASP A 32 8.74 -8.14 26.25
CA ASP A 32 9.33 -7.28 27.27
C ASP A 32 8.68 -7.57 28.64
N PRO A 33 9.40 -8.17 29.60
CA PRO A 33 8.83 -8.55 30.90
C PRO A 33 8.31 -7.37 31.73
N ALA A 34 8.90 -6.17 31.58
CA ALA A 34 8.48 -4.98 32.29
C ALA A 34 7.12 -4.50 31.76
N ILE A 35 6.95 -4.44 30.45
CA ILE A 35 5.66 -4.09 29.80
C ILE A 35 4.58 -5.08 30.25
N GLU A 36 4.86 -6.38 30.18
CA GLU A 36 3.88 -7.42 30.56
C GLU A 36 3.50 -7.36 32.04
N THR A 37 4.41 -6.95 32.93
CA THR A 37 4.12 -6.74 34.33
C THR A 37 3.15 -5.57 34.53
N HIS A 38 3.39 -4.44 33.88
CA HIS A 38 2.49 -3.28 33.94
C HIS A 38 1.10 -3.59 33.37
N ILE A 39 1.04 -4.37 32.26
CA ILE A 39 -0.24 -4.79 31.68
C ILE A 39 -1.04 -5.62 32.67
N ARG A 40 -0.42 -6.62 33.32
CA ARG A 40 -1.10 -7.44 34.35
C ARG A 40 -1.64 -6.59 35.50
N GLU A 41 -0.87 -5.63 35.97
CA GLU A 41 -1.29 -4.72 37.05
C GLU A 41 -2.51 -3.87 36.62
N TRP A 42 -2.53 -3.38 35.37
CA TRP A 42 -3.68 -2.66 34.84
C TRP A 42 -4.91 -3.53 34.73
N LEU A 43 -4.80 -4.72 34.14
CA LEU A 43 -5.93 -5.64 33.95
C LEU A 43 -6.58 -6.04 35.28
N GLN A 44 -5.81 -6.11 36.36
CA GLN A 44 -6.33 -6.37 37.71
C GLN A 44 -7.08 -5.17 38.33
N LYS A 45 -6.73 -3.96 37.96
CA LYS A 45 -7.31 -2.72 38.52
C LYS A 45 -8.48 -2.18 37.73
N MET A 46 -8.52 -2.45 36.42
CA MET A 46 -9.53 -1.87 35.51
C MET A 46 -10.90 -2.48 35.73
N THR A 47 -11.92 -1.60 35.73
CA THR A 47 -13.31 -2.05 35.64
C THR A 47 -13.63 -2.55 34.21
N LEU A 48 -14.74 -3.26 34.06
CA LEU A 48 -15.19 -3.75 32.73
C LEU A 48 -15.37 -2.56 31.76
N GLU A 49 -15.97 -1.47 32.22
CA GLU A 49 -16.18 -0.27 31.39
C GLU A 49 -14.86 0.36 30.95
N GLN A 50 -13.86 0.40 31.81
CA GLN A 50 -12.52 0.89 31.47
C GLN A 50 -11.86 -0.01 30.42
N LYS A 51 -11.98 -1.33 30.56
CA LYS A 51 -11.47 -2.30 29.60
C LYS A 51 -12.12 -2.13 28.23
N ILE A 52 -13.43 -2.10 28.19
CA ILE A 52 -14.22 -1.93 26.96
C ILE A 52 -13.92 -0.58 26.28
N GLY A 53 -13.81 0.49 27.06
CA GLY A 53 -13.46 1.81 26.53
C GLY A 53 -12.10 1.83 25.81
N GLN A 54 -11.12 1.03 26.29
CA GLN A 54 -9.83 0.90 25.59
C GLN A 54 -9.94 0.18 24.23
N MET A 55 -10.97 -0.60 24.02
CA MET A 55 -11.27 -1.29 22.76
C MET A 55 -12.10 -0.44 21.78
N CYS A 56 -12.41 0.79 22.12
CA CYS A 56 -13.25 1.69 21.33
C CYS A 56 -12.42 2.83 20.73
N GLU A 57 -12.59 3.07 19.43
CA GLU A 57 -11.97 4.16 18.68
C GLU A 57 -13.05 5.04 18.02
N ILE A 58 -12.99 6.35 18.28
CA ILE A 58 -13.99 7.35 17.87
C ILE A 58 -13.33 8.43 17.02
N THR A 59 -14.03 8.93 15.99
CA THR A 59 -13.52 10.07 15.20
C THR A 59 -13.49 11.35 16.03
N ILE A 60 -12.48 12.17 15.78
CA ILE A 60 -12.28 13.50 16.41
C ILE A 60 -13.52 14.39 16.28
N ASP A 61 -14.32 14.21 15.21
CA ASP A 61 -15.52 15.01 14.98
C ASP A 61 -16.56 14.88 16.10
N VAL A 62 -16.65 13.71 16.73
CA VAL A 62 -17.59 13.46 17.85
C VAL A 62 -17.24 14.29 19.09
N VAL A 63 -15.96 14.53 19.32
CA VAL A 63 -15.47 15.32 20.47
C VAL A 63 -15.18 16.78 20.10
N SER A 64 -15.53 17.21 18.89
CA SER A 64 -15.31 18.56 18.39
C SER A 64 -16.53 19.46 18.63
N ASP A 65 -16.30 20.73 18.89
CA ASP A 65 -17.31 21.78 18.74
C ASP A 65 -17.29 22.25 17.27
N LEU A 66 -18.02 21.55 16.41
CA LEU A 66 -18.01 21.80 14.97
C LEU A 66 -18.56 23.18 14.60
N GLU A 67 -19.52 23.72 15.36
CA GLU A 67 -20.09 25.04 15.10
C GLU A 67 -19.07 26.16 15.37
N THR A 68 -18.42 26.11 16.54
CA THR A 68 -17.36 27.04 16.90
C THR A 68 -16.13 26.85 16.00
N SER A 69 -15.76 25.62 15.71
CA SER A 69 -14.61 25.29 14.86
C SER A 69 -14.69 25.88 13.47
N ARG A 70 -15.86 25.87 12.85
CA ARG A 70 -16.08 26.48 11.52
C ARG A 70 -15.93 28.00 11.51
N LYS A 71 -16.16 28.65 12.68
CA LYS A 71 -16.10 30.12 12.81
C LYS A 71 -14.75 30.65 13.28
N LYS A 72 -14.07 29.92 14.16
CA LYS A 72 -12.89 30.38 14.90
C LYS A 72 -11.66 29.48 14.74
N GLY A 73 -11.73 28.44 13.93
CA GLY A 73 -10.73 27.38 13.85
C GLY A 73 -11.01 26.24 14.82
N PHE A 74 -10.37 25.11 14.59
CA PHE A 74 -10.63 23.85 15.28
C PHE A 74 -10.57 24.00 16.83
N CYS A 75 -11.59 23.48 17.51
CA CYS A 75 -11.66 23.36 18.96
C CYS A 75 -12.46 22.13 19.40
N LEU A 76 -12.12 21.59 20.57
CA LEU A 76 -12.79 20.46 21.19
C LEU A 76 -13.97 20.92 22.04
N SER A 77 -14.94 20.03 22.23
CA SER A 77 -16.09 20.19 23.11
C SER A 77 -15.82 19.52 24.46
N GLU A 78 -15.72 20.27 25.56
CA GLU A 78 -15.50 19.70 26.86
C GLU A 78 -16.65 18.75 27.29
N ALA A 79 -17.90 19.07 26.95
CA ALA A 79 -19.04 18.21 27.23
C ALA A 79 -18.98 16.88 26.51
N MET A 80 -18.48 16.87 25.27
CA MET A 80 -18.31 15.64 24.51
C MET A 80 -17.10 14.84 24.98
N LEU A 81 -16.01 15.50 25.40
CA LEU A 81 -14.89 14.84 26.04
C LEU A 81 -15.32 14.21 27.41
N ASP A 82 -16.19 14.86 28.18
CA ASP A 82 -16.77 14.29 29.41
C ASP A 82 -17.60 13.02 29.08
N THR A 83 -18.31 13.01 27.98
CA THR A 83 -19.09 11.85 27.54
C THR A 83 -18.19 10.74 27.05
N VAL A 84 -17.35 11.00 26.07
CA VAL A 84 -16.56 9.97 25.37
C VAL A 84 -15.45 9.43 26.28
N ILE A 85 -14.64 10.28 26.87
CA ILE A 85 -13.52 9.87 27.72
C ILE A 85 -13.96 9.73 29.18
N GLY A 86 -14.72 10.67 29.70
CA GLY A 86 -15.14 10.68 31.10
C GLY A 86 -16.11 9.54 31.43
N LYS A 87 -17.18 9.35 30.67
CA LYS A 87 -18.19 8.32 30.91
C LYS A 87 -17.81 6.98 30.30
N TYR A 88 -17.56 6.94 28.97
CA TYR A 88 -17.33 5.69 28.22
C TYR A 88 -15.90 5.19 28.27
N LYS A 89 -14.96 5.98 28.82
CA LYS A 89 -13.53 5.60 29.00
C LYS A 89 -12.84 5.24 27.69
N VAL A 90 -13.27 5.87 26.56
CA VAL A 90 -12.71 5.61 25.23
C VAL A 90 -11.21 5.88 25.21
N GLY A 91 -10.46 4.90 24.74
CA GLY A 91 -8.99 4.88 24.77
C GLY A 91 -8.31 5.21 23.46
N SER A 92 -9.07 5.44 22.37
CA SER A 92 -8.51 5.77 21.07
C SER A 92 -9.37 6.79 20.32
N LEU A 93 -8.70 7.73 19.65
CA LEU A 93 -9.32 8.68 18.72
C LEU A 93 -8.58 8.66 17.38
N LEU A 94 -9.26 9.06 16.32
CA LEU A 94 -8.69 9.06 14.97
C LEU A 94 -9.19 10.24 14.13
N ASN A 95 -8.62 10.32 12.93
CA ASN A 95 -9.02 11.17 11.82
C ASN A 95 -8.48 12.61 11.92
N VAL A 96 -8.79 13.43 10.92
CA VAL A 96 -8.30 14.81 10.80
C VAL A 96 -9.38 15.81 11.20
N PRO A 97 -9.06 16.79 12.06
CA PRO A 97 -10.02 17.81 12.45
C PRO A 97 -10.60 18.56 11.23
N LEU A 98 -11.91 18.73 11.20
CA LEU A 98 -12.64 19.42 10.12
C LEU A 98 -12.50 18.77 8.73
N GLY A 99 -11.98 17.55 8.64
CA GLY A 99 -11.77 16.83 7.40
C GLY A 99 -10.64 17.37 6.52
N VAL A 100 -9.80 18.29 6.99
CA VAL A 100 -8.69 18.90 6.24
C VAL A 100 -7.44 19.05 7.08
N ALA A 101 -6.28 19.03 6.42
CA ALA A 101 -4.97 19.15 7.06
C ALA A 101 -4.87 20.36 7.99
N GLN A 102 -4.23 20.16 9.14
CA GLN A 102 -4.04 21.16 10.18
C GLN A 102 -2.54 21.46 10.38
N LYS A 103 -2.23 22.65 10.93
CA LYS A 103 -0.87 22.96 11.37
C LYS A 103 -0.47 22.06 12.56
N LYS A 104 0.82 21.72 12.66
CA LYS A 104 1.34 20.86 13.73
C LYS A 104 1.03 21.41 15.14
N GLU A 105 0.98 22.74 15.29
CA GLU A 105 0.63 23.40 16.55
C GLU A 105 -0.83 23.09 16.95
N LYS A 106 -1.75 23.07 15.98
CA LYS A 106 -3.17 22.72 16.23
C LYS A 106 -3.34 21.25 16.56
N TRP A 107 -2.60 20.37 15.90
CA TRP A 107 -2.54 18.97 16.24
C TRP A 107 -2.06 18.77 17.67
N ALA A 108 -0.93 19.38 18.04
CA ALA A 108 -0.34 19.27 19.37
C ALA A 108 -1.28 19.82 20.47
N GLU A 109 -1.96 20.93 20.22
CA GLU A 109 -2.96 21.50 21.14
C GLU A 109 -4.12 20.55 21.39
N ALA A 110 -4.72 19.99 20.32
CA ALA A 110 -5.84 19.07 20.41
C ALA A 110 -5.45 17.77 21.13
N ILE A 111 -4.33 17.17 20.78
CA ILE A 111 -3.85 15.92 21.39
C ILE A 111 -3.52 16.15 22.86
N LYS A 112 -2.89 17.29 23.21
CA LYS A 112 -2.62 17.61 24.61
C LYS A 112 -3.91 17.67 25.44
N GLN A 113 -4.96 18.34 24.98
CA GLN A 113 -6.25 18.41 25.67
C GLN A 113 -6.87 17.01 25.85
N ILE A 114 -6.85 16.19 24.83
CA ILE A 114 -7.33 14.79 24.87
C ILE A 114 -6.54 13.99 25.91
N GLN A 115 -5.23 14.11 25.92
CA GLN A 115 -4.37 13.37 26.85
C GLN A 115 -4.56 13.83 28.29
N GLU A 116 -4.63 15.12 28.54
CA GLU A 116 -4.90 15.66 29.88
C GLU A 116 -6.25 15.15 30.42
N LYS A 117 -7.28 15.08 29.56
CA LYS A 117 -8.58 14.51 29.89
C LYS A 117 -8.48 13.02 30.21
N SER A 118 -7.84 12.23 29.34
CA SER A 118 -7.70 10.78 29.47
C SER A 118 -6.91 10.41 30.75
N MET A 119 -5.80 11.08 30.98
CA MET A 119 -4.99 10.84 32.19
C MET A 119 -5.73 11.20 33.47
N LYS A 120 -6.52 12.27 33.46
CA LYS A 120 -7.35 12.68 34.65
C LYS A 120 -8.47 11.66 34.90
N GLU A 121 -9.19 11.22 33.88
CA GLU A 121 -10.43 10.45 34.04
C GLU A 121 -10.17 8.91 34.08
N ILE A 122 -9.07 8.43 33.50
CA ILE A 122 -8.81 7.00 33.34
C ILE A 122 -7.44 6.62 33.94
N GLY A 123 -6.45 7.52 33.90
CA GLY A 123 -5.05 7.21 34.22
C GLY A 123 -4.31 6.47 33.13
N ILE A 124 -4.94 6.25 31.98
CA ILE A 124 -4.38 5.59 30.79
C ILE A 124 -4.38 6.60 29.65
N PRO A 125 -3.24 6.80 28.95
CA PRO A 125 -3.19 7.73 27.82
C PRO A 125 -4.09 7.29 26.68
N CYS A 126 -4.72 8.25 25.99
CA CYS A 126 -5.42 7.99 24.76
C CYS A 126 -4.41 7.75 23.61
N ILE A 127 -4.68 6.82 22.68
CA ILE A 127 -3.89 6.73 21.46
C ILE A 127 -4.61 7.48 20.34
N TYR A 128 -3.85 8.14 19.45
CA TYR A 128 -4.40 8.87 18.32
C TYR A 128 -3.82 8.34 17.02
N GLY A 129 -4.70 7.93 16.09
CA GLY A 129 -4.34 7.38 14.79
C GLY A 129 -4.74 8.29 13.63
N VAL A 130 -3.89 8.40 12.60
CA VAL A 130 -4.16 9.20 11.38
C VAL A 130 -3.67 8.50 10.13
N ASP A 131 -4.39 8.69 9.01
CA ASP A 131 -4.02 8.21 7.68
C ASP A 131 -2.93 9.08 7.05
N GLN A 132 -1.70 9.00 7.54
CA GLN A 132 -0.52 9.61 6.92
C GLN A 132 0.03 8.64 5.87
N ILE A 133 -0.69 8.50 4.74
CA ILE A 133 -0.50 7.40 3.79
C ILE A 133 0.76 7.55 2.94
N HIS A 134 1.05 8.76 2.45
CA HIS A 134 2.19 9.02 1.56
C HIS A 134 3.02 10.22 2.03
N GLY A 135 3.52 10.16 3.23
CA GLY A 135 4.17 11.27 3.93
C GLY A 135 3.24 11.91 4.94
N THR A 136 3.47 13.17 5.25
CA THR A 136 2.73 13.89 6.29
C THR A 136 1.51 14.60 5.68
N THR A 137 0.54 13.82 5.24
CA THR A 137 -0.57 14.25 4.38
C THR A 137 -1.60 15.14 5.06
N TYR A 138 -1.72 15.03 6.38
CA TYR A 138 -2.69 15.78 7.18
C TYR A 138 -2.09 16.81 8.12
N THR A 139 -0.78 17.06 7.99
CA THR A 139 -0.12 18.16 8.71
C THR A 139 0.43 19.15 7.70
N LEU A 140 -0.09 20.39 7.73
CA LEU A 140 0.31 21.45 6.81
C LEU A 140 1.81 21.75 6.94
N ASP A 141 2.42 22.10 5.82
CA ASP A 141 3.84 22.38 5.68
C ASP A 141 4.77 21.17 5.91
N GLY A 142 4.20 19.98 6.10
CA GLY A 142 4.94 18.72 6.15
C GLY A 142 5.28 18.18 4.76
N THR A 143 6.20 17.23 4.71
CA THR A 143 6.70 16.63 3.47
C THR A 143 5.79 15.50 3.00
N MET A 144 5.25 15.62 1.80
CA MET A 144 4.54 14.54 1.12
C MET A 144 5.45 13.82 0.13
N PHE A 145 5.31 12.51 0.10
CA PHE A 145 5.99 11.62 -0.83
C PHE A 145 5.03 11.19 -1.95
N PRO A 146 5.55 10.66 -3.08
CA PRO A 146 4.70 9.98 -4.05
C PRO A 146 3.82 8.90 -3.40
N GLN A 147 2.67 8.62 -3.99
CA GLN A 147 1.77 7.56 -3.54
C GLN A 147 2.46 6.18 -3.58
N GLY A 148 1.88 5.18 -2.89
CA GLY A 148 2.45 3.84 -2.79
C GLY A 148 2.84 3.22 -4.14
N ILE A 149 1.98 3.36 -5.15
CA ILE A 149 2.22 2.85 -6.50
C ILE A 149 3.49 3.44 -7.14
N ASN A 150 3.75 4.72 -6.91
CA ASN A 150 4.97 5.39 -7.33
C ASN A 150 6.19 4.86 -6.57
N MET A 151 6.07 4.71 -5.25
CA MET A 151 7.17 4.16 -4.45
C MET A 151 7.52 2.74 -4.89
N GLY A 152 6.52 1.92 -5.27
CA GLY A 152 6.72 0.61 -5.90
C GLY A 152 7.51 0.70 -7.21
N ALA A 153 7.22 1.68 -8.07
CA ALA A 153 7.92 1.91 -9.34
C ALA A 153 9.40 2.27 -9.15
N THR A 154 9.80 2.77 -8.00
CA THR A 154 11.21 3.06 -7.71
C THR A 154 12.06 1.79 -7.58
N PHE A 155 11.50 0.67 -7.18
CA PHE A 155 12.23 -0.54 -6.77
C PHE A 155 13.41 -0.22 -5.82
N ASN A 156 13.20 0.73 -4.92
CA ASN A 156 14.24 1.27 -4.04
C ASN A 156 13.81 1.19 -2.56
N ARG A 157 14.24 0.12 -1.89
CA ARG A 157 13.94 -0.14 -0.46
C ARG A 157 14.41 0.99 0.45
N GLU A 158 15.62 1.49 0.20
CA GLU A 158 16.22 2.53 1.05
C GLU A 158 15.47 3.86 0.93
N LEU A 159 15.02 4.21 -0.28
CA LEU A 159 14.24 5.41 -0.51
C LEU A 159 12.87 5.33 0.19
N THR A 160 12.23 4.17 0.14
CA THR A 160 10.98 3.89 0.87
C THR A 160 11.19 4.00 2.39
N ARG A 161 12.27 3.40 2.92
CA ARG A 161 12.62 3.50 4.34
C ARG A 161 12.87 4.95 4.78
N ARG A 162 13.62 5.72 3.99
CA ARG A 162 13.89 7.14 4.27
C ARG A 162 12.62 7.98 4.25
N GLY A 163 11.73 7.76 3.26
CA GLY A 163 10.44 8.43 3.17
C GLY A 163 9.55 8.16 4.39
N ALA A 164 9.44 6.91 4.81
CA ALA A 164 8.70 6.52 6.00
C ALA A 164 9.31 7.11 7.29
N LYS A 165 10.64 7.18 7.40
CA LYS A 165 11.32 7.81 8.53
C LYS A 165 11.04 9.31 8.63
N ILE A 166 11.03 10.01 7.50
CA ILE A 166 10.67 11.43 7.44
C ILE A 166 9.20 11.62 7.82
N SER A 167 8.31 10.79 7.26
CA SER A 167 6.88 10.81 7.61
C SER A 167 6.66 10.58 9.10
N ALA A 168 7.37 9.63 9.72
CA ALA A 168 7.33 9.39 11.16
C ALA A 168 7.76 10.63 11.97
N TYR A 169 8.89 11.21 11.63
CA TYR A 169 9.40 12.42 12.28
C TYR A 169 8.37 13.57 12.25
N GLU A 170 7.82 13.83 11.07
CA GLU A 170 6.89 14.92 10.88
C GLU A 170 5.49 14.64 11.46
N THR A 171 5.02 13.39 11.43
CA THR A 171 3.79 12.96 12.11
C THR A 171 3.93 13.15 13.63
N LYS A 172 5.06 12.75 14.18
CA LYS A 172 5.40 12.95 15.59
C LYS A 172 5.48 14.43 15.97
N ALA A 173 5.87 15.32 15.05
CA ALA A 173 5.87 16.76 15.26
C ALA A 173 4.47 17.34 15.49
N GLY A 174 3.39 16.63 15.13
CA GLY A 174 2.01 16.94 15.46
C GLY A 174 1.50 16.27 16.74
N CYS A 175 2.36 15.63 17.52
CA CYS A 175 2.00 14.77 18.67
C CYS A 175 1.21 13.51 18.31
N ILE A 176 1.22 13.07 17.05
CA ILE A 176 0.52 11.88 16.58
C ILE A 176 1.44 10.65 16.71
N PRO A 177 1.07 9.62 17.52
CA PRO A 177 1.93 8.47 17.77
C PRO A 177 1.74 7.30 16.81
N TRP A 178 0.65 7.26 16.04
CA TRP A 178 0.21 6.10 15.28
C TRP A 178 -0.24 6.49 13.87
N THR A 179 0.29 5.82 12.85
CA THR A 179 -0.10 6.02 11.46
C THR A 179 -0.76 4.77 10.88
N PHE A 180 -1.83 4.95 10.09
CA PHE A 180 -2.51 3.86 9.38
C PHE A 180 -1.82 3.57 8.04
N ALA A 181 -0.55 3.26 8.12
CA ALA A 181 0.36 2.92 7.01
C ALA A 181 1.42 1.91 7.50
N PRO A 182 2.05 1.13 6.61
CA PRO A 182 1.94 1.13 5.15
C PRO A 182 0.71 0.39 4.62
N VAL A 183 0.31 0.75 3.39
CA VAL A 183 -0.69 -0.01 2.61
C VAL A 183 0.05 -1.08 1.81
N VAL A 184 -0.21 -2.34 2.10
CA VAL A 184 0.47 -3.50 1.50
C VAL A 184 -0.49 -4.48 0.84
N ASP A 185 -1.65 -3.96 0.43
CA ASP A 185 -2.55 -4.67 -0.49
C ASP A 185 -1.85 -4.97 -1.81
N LEU A 186 -2.37 -5.94 -2.55
CA LEU A 186 -1.89 -6.20 -3.91
C LEU A 186 -2.81 -5.50 -4.92
N GLY A 187 -2.28 -4.52 -5.64
CA GLY A 187 -2.98 -3.81 -6.71
C GLY A 187 -3.09 -4.66 -7.97
N ARG A 188 -3.89 -5.71 -7.94
CA ARG A 188 -4.00 -6.70 -9.03
C ARG A 188 -5.19 -6.47 -9.97
N ASP A 189 -6.21 -5.75 -9.52
CA ASP A 189 -7.33 -5.36 -10.36
C ASP A 189 -7.24 -3.86 -10.69
N PRO A 190 -7.00 -3.49 -11.96
CA PRO A 190 -6.86 -2.09 -12.34
C PRO A 190 -8.17 -1.28 -12.22
N ARG A 191 -9.32 -1.92 -12.04
CA ARG A 191 -10.60 -1.26 -11.83
C ARG A 191 -10.76 -0.76 -10.38
N TRP A 192 -10.02 -1.34 -9.44
CA TRP A 192 -10.14 -1.00 -8.03
C TRP A 192 -9.67 0.43 -7.73
N ALA A 193 -10.52 1.17 -7.01
CA ALA A 193 -10.33 2.60 -6.74
C ALA A 193 -9.12 2.91 -5.84
N ARG A 194 -8.55 1.91 -5.15
CA ARG A 194 -7.42 2.04 -4.23
C ARG A 194 -6.14 1.39 -4.76
N MET A 195 -6.09 1.08 -6.06
CA MET A 195 -4.92 0.44 -6.68
C MET A 195 -3.62 1.23 -6.47
N TRP A 196 -3.70 2.55 -6.40
CA TRP A 196 -2.56 3.44 -6.26
C TRP A 196 -2.00 3.57 -4.83
N GLU A 197 -2.70 3.06 -3.80
CA GLU A 197 -2.27 3.19 -2.40
C GLU A 197 -1.15 2.22 -2.02
N ASN A 198 -1.03 1.08 -2.70
CA ASN A 198 -0.06 0.03 -2.45
C ASN A 198 1.14 0.09 -3.43
N TYR A 199 2.09 -0.82 -3.27
CA TYR A 199 3.33 -0.84 -4.06
C TYR A 199 3.23 -1.62 -5.39
N GLY A 200 2.02 -1.90 -5.87
CA GLY A 200 1.76 -2.55 -7.15
C GLY A 200 1.21 -3.98 -7.03
N GLU A 201 1.28 -4.73 -8.13
CA GLU A 201 0.61 -6.03 -8.23
C GLU A 201 1.37 -7.20 -7.62
N ASP A 202 2.68 -7.05 -7.40
CA ASP A 202 3.56 -8.13 -6.97
C ASP A 202 3.65 -8.24 -5.45
N CYS A 203 3.52 -9.46 -4.92
CA CYS A 203 3.55 -9.70 -3.48
C CYS A 203 4.94 -9.52 -2.86
N TYR A 204 6.03 -9.79 -3.60
CA TYR A 204 7.38 -9.60 -3.10
C TYR A 204 7.75 -8.13 -3.02
N VAL A 205 7.38 -7.32 -4.02
CA VAL A 205 7.55 -5.85 -3.97
C VAL A 205 6.80 -5.26 -2.78
N ASN A 206 5.51 -5.63 -2.59
CA ASN A 206 4.73 -5.15 -1.45
C ASN A 206 5.33 -5.60 -0.11
N ALA A 207 5.85 -6.82 -0.02
CA ALA A 207 6.52 -7.32 1.18
C ALA A 207 7.78 -6.51 1.51
N GLU A 208 8.68 -6.32 0.54
CA GLU A 208 9.96 -5.63 0.73
C GLU A 208 9.79 -4.12 1.00
N MET A 209 8.89 -3.47 0.26
CA MET A 209 8.58 -2.06 0.48
C MET A 209 7.83 -1.86 1.80
N GLY A 210 6.91 -2.76 2.15
CA GLY A 210 6.21 -2.77 3.44
C GLY A 210 7.16 -2.91 4.62
N VAL A 211 8.11 -3.85 4.56
CA VAL A 211 9.18 -4.02 5.56
C VAL A 211 10.01 -2.75 5.68
N SER A 212 10.41 -2.16 4.55
CA SER A 212 11.19 -0.92 4.52
C SER A 212 10.43 0.25 5.16
N ALA A 213 9.12 0.35 4.89
CA ALA A 213 8.26 1.36 5.49
C ALA A 213 8.10 1.15 7.00
N VAL A 214 7.85 -0.07 7.48
CA VAL A 214 7.76 -0.38 8.92
C VAL A 214 9.04 0.00 9.65
N LYS A 215 10.21 -0.34 9.08
CA LYS A 215 11.52 0.10 9.64
C LYS A 215 11.65 1.62 9.70
N GLY A 216 11.20 2.31 8.67
CA GLY A 216 11.21 3.77 8.64
C GLY A 216 10.31 4.37 9.71
N PHE A 217 9.07 3.89 9.84
CA PHE A 217 8.12 4.37 10.83
C PHE A 217 8.52 4.06 12.26
N GLN A 218 8.88 2.81 12.57
CA GLN A 218 9.05 2.31 13.94
C GLN A 218 10.50 2.31 14.44
N GLY A 219 11.49 2.36 13.54
CA GLY A 219 12.89 2.11 13.90
C GLY A 219 13.20 0.62 14.02
N GLU A 220 14.26 0.27 14.75
CA GLU A 220 14.78 -1.10 14.80
C GLU A 220 14.22 -1.93 15.98
N ASP A 221 13.78 -1.28 17.07
CA ASP A 221 13.25 -1.96 18.26
C ASP A 221 11.73 -1.79 18.37
N PRO A 222 10.92 -2.83 18.08
CA PRO A 222 9.47 -2.75 18.16
C PRO A 222 8.93 -2.59 19.60
N ASN A 223 9.73 -2.89 20.63
CA ASN A 223 9.33 -2.69 22.02
C ASN A 223 9.57 -1.25 22.53
N ARG A 224 10.33 -0.43 21.76
CA ARG A 224 10.67 0.94 22.13
C ARG A 224 10.64 1.87 20.93
N ILE A 225 9.46 2.37 20.63
CA ILE A 225 9.30 3.34 19.54
C ILE A 225 9.94 4.67 19.97
N GLY A 226 10.93 5.10 19.21
CA GLY A 226 11.76 6.25 19.54
C GLY A 226 11.04 7.59 19.46
N GLU A 227 11.72 8.63 19.94
CA GLU A 227 11.21 10.02 19.99
C GLU A 227 10.78 10.54 18.60
N TYR A 228 11.42 10.07 17.53
CA TYR A 228 11.16 10.49 16.13
C TYR A 228 10.43 9.43 15.31
N ASN A 229 9.86 8.43 15.98
CA ASN A 229 9.20 7.30 15.34
C ASN A 229 7.72 7.22 15.74
N VAL A 230 6.92 6.53 14.95
CA VAL A 230 5.51 6.24 15.19
C VAL A 230 5.23 4.75 15.04
N ALA A 231 4.14 4.25 15.61
CA ALA A 231 3.69 2.90 15.32
C ALA A 231 3.10 2.83 13.92
N ALA A 232 3.41 1.78 13.20
CA ALA A 232 2.80 1.42 11.92
C ALA A 232 1.51 0.62 12.14
N CYS A 233 0.54 0.82 11.24
CA CYS A 233 -0.63 -0.02 11.11
C CYS A 233 -0.73 -0.45 9.65
N MET A 234 -0.25 -1.65 9.36
CA MET A 234 -0.30 -2.17 8.01
C MET A 234 -1.73 -2.52 7.61
N LYS A 235 -2.10 -2.25 6.37
CA LYS A 235 -3.47 -2.42 5.88
C LYS A 235 -3.53 -2.77 4.40
N HIS A 236 -4.66 -3.30 3.91
CA HIS A 236 -5.83 -3.78 4.67
C HIS A 236 -5.80 -5.31 4.66
N TYR A 237 -5.74 -5.91 5.79
CA TYR A 237 -5.54 -7.35 5.98
C TYR A 237 -6.80 -8.14 5.65
N MET A 238 -6.81 -8.93 4.58
CA MET A 238 -5.97 -9.05 3.38
C MET A 238 -6.82 -9.37 2.15
N GLY A 239 -6.24 -9.34 0.93
CA GLY A 239 -6.98 -9.72 -0.26
C GLY A 239 -7.95 -8.65 -0.81
N TYR A 240 -7.73 -7.38 -0.47
CA TYR A 240 -8.64 -6.28 -0.79
C TYR A 240 -8.56 -5.82 -2.25
N GLY A 241 -7.39 -5.94 -2.89
CA GLY A 241 -7.12 -5.43 -4.23
C GLY A 241 -7.57 -6.31 -5.40
N VAL A 242 -8.49 -7.26 -5.17
CA VAL A 242 -9.01 -8.20 -6.20
C VAL A 242 -10.54 -8.37 -6.11
N PRO A 243 -11.32 -7.28 -6.01
CA PRO A 243 -12.76 -7.40 -5.96
C PRO A 243 -13.31 -7.94 -7.29
N VAL A 244 -14.21 -8.91 -7.24
CA VAL A 244 -14.80 -9.54 -8.45
C VAL A 244 -15.48 -8.50 -9.34
N SER A 245 -16.17 -7.52 -8.75
CA SER A 245 -16.84 -6.43 -9.49
C SER A 245 -15.88 -5.30 -9.93
N GLY A 246 -14.62 -5.30 -9.47
CA GLY A 246 -13.70 -4.18 -9.63
C GLY A 246 -13.97 -2.98 -8.72
N LYS A 247 -15.00 -3.05 -7.87
CA LYS A 247 -15.44 -1.94 -7.01
C LYS A 247 -14.91 -2.10 -5.59
N ASP A 248 -14.60 -0.98 -4.98
CA ASP A 248 -14.14 -0.91 -3.61
C ASP A 248 -15.16 -1.46 -2.61
N ARG A 249 -14.70 -2.12 -1.53
CA ARG A 249 -15.50 -2.71 -0.46
C ARG A 249 -16.49 -3.79 -0.92
N THR A 250 -16.20 -4.46 -2.03
CA THR A 250 -17.06 -5.51 -2.60
C THR A 250 -16.38 -6.87 -2.55
N PRO A 251 -17.14 -7.98 -2.73
CA PRO A 251 -16.61 -9.31 -2.53
C PRO A 251 -15.46 -9.69 -3.46
N SER A 252 -14.49 -10.39 -2.90
CA SER A 252 -13.44 -11.15 -3.60
C SER A 252 -13.75 -12.66 -3.63
N SER A 253 -13.04 -13.38 -4.47
CA SER A 253 -13.08 -14.84 -4.53
C SER A 253 -11.65 -15.33 -4.72
N ILE A 254 -10.93 -15.49 -3.62
CA ILE A 254 -9.52 -15.82 -3.62
C ILE A 254 -9.36 -17.28 -3.22
N SER A 255 -8.57 -18.03 -4.00
CA SER A 255 -8.24 -19.40 -3.62
C SER A 255 -7.43 -19.41 -2.31
N ARG A 256 -7.58 -20.47 -1.51
CA ARG A 256 -6.78 -20.63 -0.28
C ARG A 256 -5.27 -20.58 -0.56
N SER A 257 -4.84 -21.10 -1.70
CA SER A 257 -3.45 -21.06 -2.15
C SER A 257 -2.97 -19.64 -2.38
N ASP A 258 -3.70 -18.86 -3.18
CA ASP A 258 -3.31 -17.46 -3.46
C ASP A 258 -3.41 -16.58 -2.22
N MET A 259 -4.42 -16.81 -1.37
CA MET A 259 -4.55 -16.09 -0.10
C MET A 259 -3.29 -16.26 0.75
N ARG A 260 -2.81 -17.51 0.90
CA ARG A 260 -1.65 -17.81 1.75
C ARG A 260 -0.32 -17.45 1.09
N GLU A 261 -0.18 -17.71 -0.20
CA GLU A 261 1.10 -17.51 -0.92
C GLU A 261 1.32 -16.04 -1.30
N LYS A 262 0.27 -15.35 -1.76
CA LYS A 262 0.39 -14.01 -2.34
C LYS A 262 -0.13 -12.91 -1.41
N HIS A 263 -1.39 -12.98 -1.00
CA HIS A 263 -2.03 -11.91 -0.23
C HIS A 263 -1.54 -11.81 1.22
N PHE A 264 -1.20 -12.94 1.84
CA PHE A 264 -0.65 -12.95 3.20
C PHE A 264 0.85 -12.56 3.24
N ALA A 265 1.60 -12.78 2.17
CA ALA A 265 3.06 -12.59 2.15
C ALA A 265 3.53 -11.19 2.60
N PRO A 266 2.93 -10.06 2.14
CA PRO A 266 3.34 -8.73 2.61
C PRO A 266 3.07 -8.51 4.10
N PHE A 267 1.95 -8.98 4.61
CA PHE A 267 1.59 -8.88 6.03
C PHE A 267 2.49 -9.75 6.90
N LEU A 268 2.76 -10.98 6.47
CA LEU A 268 3.69 -11.88 7.16
C LEU A 268 5.09 -11.27 7.27
N ALA A 269 5.59 -10.68 6.19
CA ALA A 269 6.89 -10.02 6.16
C ALA A 269 6.94 -8.83 7.13
N ALA A 270 5.90 -7.99 7.13
CA ALA A 270 5.79 -6.83 8.00
C ALA A 270 5.63 -7.22 9.48
N VAL A 271 4.84 -8.26 9.79
CA VAL A 271 4.72 -8.82 11.15
C VAL A 271 6.07 -9.32 11.64
N ARG A 272 6.79 -10.08 10.84
CA ARG A 272 8.15 -10.56 11.17
C ARG A 272 9.17 -9.44 11.35
N GLN A 273 8.94 -8.29 10.70
CA GLN A 273 9.74 -7.09 10.93
C GLN A 273 9.39 -6.38 12.24
N GLY A 274 8.27 -6.72 12.89
CA GLY A 274 7.85 -6.12 14.15
C GLY A 274 6.75 -5.07 14.01
N ALA A 275 5.95 -5.11 12.95
CA ALA A 275 4.78 -4.22 12.83
C ALA A 275 3.84 -4.41 14.03
N LEU A 276 3.41 -3.29 14.62
CA LEU A 276 2.71 -3.28 15.91
C LEU A 276 1.19 -3.37 15.78
N SER A 277 0.63 -3.10 14.62
CA SER A 277 -0.82 -3.17 14.41
C SER A 277 -1.19 -3.48 12.96
N VAL A 278 -2.41 -3.97 12.80
CA VAL A 278 -3.04 -4.36 11.53
C VAL A 278 -4.45 -3.79 11.48
N MET A 279 -4.83 -3.17 10.36
CA MET A 279 -6.21 -2.82 10.04
C MET A 279 -6.78 -3.86 9.08
N VAL A 280 -7.99 -4.33 9.37
CA VAL A 280 -8.64 -5.40 8.62
C VAL A 280 -9.25 -4.87 7.31
N ASN A 281 -9.29 -5.71 6.28
CA ASN A 281 -9.95 -5.43 5.00
C ASN A 281 -11.45 -5.26 5.16
N SER A 282 -12.00 -4.17 4.60
CA SER A 282 -13.44 -3.84 4.63
C SER A 282 -14.30 -4.65 3.63
N GLY A 283 -13.81 -5.76 3.14
CA GLY A 283 -14.49 -6.60 2.14
C GLY A 283 -14.97 -7.93 2.68
N VAL A 284 -15.39 -8.76 1.72
CA VAL A 284 -15.88 -10.13 1.93
C VAL A 284 -15.11 -11.06 1.01
N ASP A 285 -14.60 -12.19 1.50
CA ASP A 285 -14.00 -13.20 0.65
C ASP A 285 -14.77 -14.51 0.73
N ASN A 286 -15.12 -15.08 -0.42
CA ASN A 286 -15.87 -16.33 -0.51
C ASN A 286 -17.14 -16.37 0.37
N GLY A 287 -17.81 -15.22 0.54
CA GLY A 287 -19.04 -15.08 1.31
C GLY A 287 -18.86 -14.79 2.80
N LEU A 288 -17.62 -14.73 3.32
CA LEU A 288 -17.35 -14.40 4.72
C LEU A 288 -16.65 -13.04 4.84
N PRO A 289 -17.23 -12.05 5.54
CA PRO A 289 -16.55 -10.80 5.85
C PRO A 289 -15.25 -11.04 6.63
N PHE A 290 -14.19 -10.29 6.30
CA PHE A 290 -12.90 -10.46 6.99
C PHE A 290 -13.00 -10.20 8.50
N HIS A 291 -13.87 -9.27 8.92
CA HIS A 291 -14.12 -8.96 10.33
C HIS A 291 -14.84 -10.10 11.11
N ALA A 292 -15.31 -11.12 10.42
CA ALA A 292 -15.91 -12.32 11.01
C ALA A 292 -15.03 -13.58 10.84
N ASN A 293 -13.86 -13.45 10.21
CA ASN A 293 -13.02 -14.59 9.85
C ASN A 293 -12.00 -14.90 10.95
N ARG A 294 -12.41 -15.77 11.90
CA ARG A 294 -11.55 -16.17 13.02
C ARG A 294 -10.25 -16.85 12.56
N GLU A 295 -10.29 -17.67 11.49
CA GLU A 295 -9.09 -18.33 10.96
C GLU A 295 -8.01 -17.30 10.60
N LEU A 296 -8.37 -16.27 9.83
CA LEU A 296 -7.40 -15.29 9.38
C LEU A 296 -6.95 -14.34 10.50
N LEU A 297 -7.89 -13.89 11.37
CA LEU A 297 -7.59 -12.93 12.42
C LEU A 297 -6.88 -13.56 13.63
N THR A 298 -7.36 -14.71 14.09
CA THR A 298 -6.84 -15.35 15.29
C THR A 298 -5.81 -16.41 14.96
N GLU A 299 -6.15 -17.42 14.13
CA GLU A 299 -5.27 -18.56 13.91
C GLU A 299 -3.99 -18.14 13.16
N TRP A 300 -4.11 -17.45 12.03
CA TRP A 300 -2.94 -17.08 11.22
C TRP A 300 -2.07 -15.99 11.85
N LEU A 301 -2.67 -14.96 12.48
CA LEU A 301 -1.90 -13.85 13.05
C LEU A 301 -1.49 -14.10 14.50
N LYS A 302 -2.45 -14.41 15.37
CA LYS A 302 -2.19 -14.48 16.81
C LYS A 302 -1.59 -15.80 17.23
N GLU A 303 -2.13 -16.95 16.72
CA GLU A 303 -1.74 -18.29 17.17
C GLU A 303 -0.52 -18.79 16.37
N ASP A 304 -0.58 -18.88 15.04
CA ASP A 304 0.51 -19.45 14.22
C ASP A 304 1.80 -18.62 14.31
N LEU A 305 1.70 -17.29 14.38
CA LEU A 305 2.84 -16.38 14.47
C LEU A 305 3.20 -16.02 15.92
N ASN A 306 2.35 -16.35 16.90
CA ASN A 306 2.48 -15.85 18.27
C ASN A 306 2.74 -14.32 18.29
N TRP A 307 1.94 -13.59 17.51
CA TRP A 307 2.05 -12.14 17.37
C TRP A 307 1.17 -11.45 18.41
N ASP A 308 1.75 -10.50 19.11
CA ASP A 308 1.12 -9.77 20.21
C ASP A 308 0.65 -8.36 19.85
N GLY A 309 0.66 -8.01 18.56
CA GLY A 309 0.19 -6.73 18.07
C GLY A 309 -1.33 -6.58 18.08
N LEU A 310 -1.79 -5.38 17.73
CA LEU A 310 -3.19 -4.95 17.77
C LEU A 310 -3.89 -5.17 16.42
N ILE A 311 -5.09 -5.74 16.45
CA ILE A 311 -6.00 -5.80 15.29
C ILE A 311 -7.11 -4.77 15.46
N VAL A 312 -7.12 -3.75 14.59
CA VAL A 312 -8.18 -2.72 14.52
C VAL A 312 -9.06 -2.95 13.29
N THR A 313 -10.34 -2.60 13.38
CA THR A 313 -11.25 -2.67 12.22
C THR A 313 -10.98 -1.54 11.23
N ASP A 314 -11.49 -1.65 10.01
CA ASP A 314 -11.71 -0.52 9.13
C ASP A 314 -13.03 0.21 9.52
N TRP A 315 -13.35 1.29 8.80
CA TRP A 315 -14.40 2.26 9.08
C TRP A 315 -15.80 1.62 9.17
N ALA A 316 -16.37 1.67 10.36
CA ALA A 316 -17.72 1.15 10.69
C ALA A 316 -17.94 -0.34 10.43
N ASP A 317 -16.90 -1.14 10.26
CA ASP A 317 -17.05 -2.50 9.73
C ASP A 317 -17.63 -3.51 10.72
N ILE A 318 -17.63 -3.25 12.01
CA ILE A 318 -18.45 -4.06 12.92
C ILE A 318 -19.94 -3.83 12.64
N ASN A 319 -20.38 -2.57 12.53
CA ASN A 319 -21.75 -2.26 12.18
C ASN A 319 -22.13 -2.80 10.78
N ASN A 320 -21.20 -2.78 9.85
CA ASN A 320 -21.39 -3.29 8.49
C ASN A 320 -21.71 -4.78 8.42
N LEU A 321 -21.29 -5.59 9.40
CA LEU A 321 -21.70 -7.01 9.47
C LEU A 321 -23.23 -7.15 9.57
N CYS A 322 -23.92 -6.15 10.16
CA CYS A 322 -25.37 -6.09 10.23
C CYS A 322 -25.97 -5.30 9.03
N THR A 323 -25.45 -4.09 8.76
CA THR A 323 -26.13 -3.13 7.86
C THR A 323 -25.80 -3.32 6.39
N ARG A 324 -24.63 -3.90 6.06
CA ARG A 324 -24.15 -4.12 4.69
C ARG A 324 -24.07 -5.60 4.35
N ASP A 325 -23.42 -6.38 5.19
CA ASP A 325 -23.07 -7.78 4.89
C ASP A 325 -24.15 -8.78 5.32
N HIS A 326 -25.08 -8.35 6.19
CA HIS A 326 -26.25 -9.09 6.65
C HIS A 326 -25.95 -10.47 7.26
N ILE A 327 -24.79 -10.62 7.92
CA ILE A 327 -24.45 -11.85 8.67
C ILE A 327 -24.80 -11.76 10.15
N ALA A 328 -25.25 -10.60 10.61
CA ALA A 328 -25.77 -10.35 11.94
C ALA A 328 -27.17 -9.71 11.84
N ALA A 329 -28.10 -10.12 12.67
CA ALA A 329 -29.45 -9.55 12.70
C ALA A 329 -29.50 -8.20 13.42
N THR A 330 -28.55 -7.94 14.32
CA THR A 330 -28.45 -6.72 15.13
C THR A 330 -27.01 -6.24 15.23
N LYS A 331 -26.81 -4.95 15.55
CA LYS A 331 -25.48 -4.42 15.83
C LYS A 331 -24.80 -5.11 17.03
N LYS A 332 -25.56 -5.50 18.04
CA LYS A 332 -25.04 -6.26 19.20
C LYS A 332 -24.51 -7.63 18.76
N GLU A 333 -25.22 -8.35 17.90
CA GLU A 333 -24.75 -9.62 17.33
C GLU A 333 -23.51 -9.41 16.47
N ALA A 334 -23.43 -8.32 15.70
CA ALA A 334 -22.25 -7.94 14.93
C ALA A 334 -21.01 -7.74 15.83
N VAL A 335 -21.16 -7.06 16.97
CA VAL A 335 -20.10 -6.92 17.99
C VAL A 335 -19.65 -8.29 18.50
N LYS A 336 -20.57 -9.19 18.84
CA LYS A 336 -20.27 -10.54 19.29
C LYS A 336 -19.43 -11.32 18.26
N ILE A 337 -19.85 -11.29 17.00
CA ILE A 337 -19.15 -11.98 15.90
C ILE A 337 -17.74 -11.44 15.73
N ALA A 338 -17.55 -10.14 15.62
CA ALA A 338 -16.26 -9.52 15.37
C ALA A 338 -15.27 -9.72 16.52
N ILE A 339 -15.70 -9.51 17.77
CA ILE A 339 -14.83 -9.64 18.94
C ILE A 339 -14.40 -11.09 19.13
N ASN A 340 -15.30 -12.05 18.96
CA ASN A 340 -14.97 -13.48 19.06
C ASN A 340 -14.13 -13.98 17.86
N ALA A 341 -14.17 -13.29 16.71
CA ALA A 341 -13.28 -13.58 15.59
C ALA A 341 -11.84 -13.11 15.83
N GLY A 342 -11.62 -12.15 16.74
CA GLY A 342 -10.27 -11.70 17.09
C GLY A 342 -10.01 -10.20 16.96
N ILE A 343 -11.02 -9.39 16.68
CA ILE A 343 -10.89 -7.92 16.68
C ILE A 343 -10.58 -7.42 18.09
N ASP A 344 -9.58 -6.53 18.21
CA ASP A 344 -9.14 -5.96 19.48
C ASP A 344 -9.63 -4.54 19.69
N MET A 345 -9.75 -3.76 18.61
CA MET A 345 -10.21 -2.36 18.66
C MET A 345 -11.24 -2.10 17.56
N SER A 346 -12.36 -1.50 17.95
CA SER A 346 -13.46 -1.15 17.07
C SER A 346 -13.33 0.28 16.57
N MET A 347 -13.22 0.47 15.25
CA MET A 347 -13.39 1.76 14.59
C MET A 347 -14.86 1.93 14.16
N VAL A 348 -15.76 2.14 15.13
CA VAL A 348 -17.15 2.56 14.90
C VAL A 348 -17.22 4.07 15.18
N PRO A 349 -16.97 4.90 14.17
CA PRO A 349 -16.38 6.22 14.40
C PRO A 349 -17.33 7.26 15.00
N TYR A 350 -18.62 7.12 14.84
CA TYR A 350 -19.60 8.15 15.21
C TYR A 350 -20.42 7.86 16.46
N GLU A 351 -20.31 6.67 17.05
CA GLU A 351 -21.17 6.27 18.16
C GLU A 351 -20.41 5.41 19.19
N VAL A 352 -20.85 5.47 20.44
CA VAL A 352 -20.27 4.70 21.55
C VAL A 352 -21.09 3.47 21.94
N SER A 353 -22.12 3.15 21.17
CA SER A 353 -23.03 2.00 21.41
C SER A 353 -22.29 0.65 21.38
N PHE A 354 -21.13 0.58 20.72
CA PHE A 354 -20.21 -0.56 20.82
C PHE A 354 -19.90 -0.90 22.28
N CYS A 355 -19.65 0.11 23.11
CA CYS A 355 -19.31 -0.09 24.51
C CYS A 355 -20.50 -0.69 25.30
N ASP A 356 -21.71 -0.22 25.04
CA ASP A 356 -22.90 -0.72 25.72
C ASP A 356 -23.19 -2.18 25.28
N TYR A 357 -23.15 -2.47 23.99
CA TYR A 357 -23.34 -3.84 23.48
C TYR A 357 -22.29 -4.84 23.96
N LEU A 358 -21.02 -4.43 23.98
CA LEU A 358 -19.97 -5.32 24.43
C LEU A 358 -20.07 -5.60 25.94
N LYS A 359 -20.46 -4.61 26.74
CA LYS A 359 -20.71 -4.81 28.17
C LYS A 359 -21.83 -5.81 28.40
N GLU A 360 -22.96 -5.65 27.74
CA GLU A 360 -24.08 -6.61 27.83
C GLU A 360 -23.64 -8.01 27.41
N LEU A 361 -22.90 -8.17 26.32
CA LEU A 361 -22.39 -9.47 25.85
C LEU A 361 -21.46 -10.17 26.86
N VAL A 362 -20.65 -9.40 27.56
CA VAL A 362 -19.81 -9.95 28.63
C VAL A 362 -20.64 -10.39 29.83
N GLU A 363 -21.60 -9.55 30.27
CA GLU A 363 -22.52 -9.86 31.37
C GLU A 363 -23.43 -11.08 31.06
N GLU A 364 -23.79 -11.28 29.80
CA GLU A 364 -24.55 -12.44 29.31
C GLU A 364 -23.69 -13.71 29.12
N GLY A 365 -22.35 -13.59 29.21
CA GLY A 365 -21.40 -14.68 28.98
C GLY A 365 -21.20 -15.04 27.51
N GLU A 366 -21.63 -14.20 26.56
CA GLU A 366 -21.48 -14.37 25.12
C GLU A 366 -20.09 -13.96 24.59
N VAL A 367 -19.37 -13.12 25.35
CA VAL A 367 -17.96 -12.78 25.17
C VAL A 367 -17.26 -13.00 26.49
N SER A 368 -16.17 -13.77 26.50
CA SER A 368 -15.43 -14.09 27.73
C SER A 368 -14.54 -12.95 28.21
N MET A 369 -14.28 -12.91 29.50
CA MET A 369 -13.32 -11.94 30.09
C MET A 369 -11.89 -12.17 29.58
N GLU A 370 -11.50 -13.42 29.30
CA GLU A 370 -10.20 -13.74 28.73
C GLU A 370 -10.03 -13.09 27.35
N ARG A 371 -11.11 -13.05 26.52
CA ARG A 371 -11.07 -12.38 25.22
C ARG A 371 -10.96 -10.87 25.38
N ILE A 372 -11.66 -10.28 26.34
CA ILE A 372 -11.56 -8.87 26.66
C ILE A 372 -10.15 -8.53 27.16
N ASP A 373 -9.60 -9.31 28.08
CA ASP A 373 -8.26 -9.09 28.63
C ASP A 373 -7.17 -9.23 27.57
N ASP A 374 -7.29 -10.19 26.63
CA ASP A 374 -6.37 -10.29 25.49
C ASP A 374 -6.41 -9.01 24.61
N ALA A 375 -7.59 -8.52 24.26
CA ALA A 375 -7.72 -7.30 23.46
C ALA A 375 -7.14 -6.07 24.18
N VAL A 376 -7.49 -5.89 25.44
CA VAL A 376 -7.00 -4.75 26.25
C VAL A 376 -5.49 -4.83 26.45
N ALA A 377 -4.95 -6.03 26.68
CA ALA A 377 -3.50 -6.23 26.77
C ALA A 377 -2.78 -5.75 25.51
N ARG A 378 -3.31 -6.02 24.32
CA ARG A 378 -2.75 -5.58 23.04
C ARG A 378 -2.80 -4.06 22.88
N VAL A 379 -3.91 -3.42 23.30
CA VAL A 379 -4.04 -1.96 23.31
C VAL A 379 -3.02 -1.34 24.27
N LEU A 380 -2.93 -1.82 25.50
CA LEU A 380 -2.00 -1.30 26.50
C LEU A 380 -0.54 -1.52 26.07
N ARG A 381 -0.22 -2.69 25.48
CA ARG A 381 1.12 -3.00 24.99
C ARG A 381 1.56 -2.00 23.93
N LEU A 382 0.67 -1.67 22.97
CA LEU A 382 0.94 -0.64 21.97
C LEU A 382 1.24 0.70 22.61
N LYS A 383 0.45 1.12 23.62
CA LYS A 383 0.65 2.38 24.35
C LYS A 383 1.98 2.41 25.13
N TYR A 384 2.37 1.30 25.75
CA TYR A 384 3.67 1.18 26.44
C TYR A 384 4.83 1.23 25.45
N ARG A 385 4.75 0.49 24.34
CA ARG A 385 5.77 0.50 23.28
C ARG A 385 5.98 1.89 22.68
N LEU A 386 4.93 2.71 22.63
CA LEU A 386 4.96 4.11 22.21
C LEU A 386 5.46 5.09 23.29
N GLY A 387 5.67 4.63 24.52
CA GLY A 387 6.08 5.47 25.65
C GLY A 387 5.01 6.46 26.09
N LEU A 388 3.73 6.24 25.74
CA LEU A 388 2.64 7.19 26.04
C LEU A 388 2.33 7.31 27.52
N PHE A 389 2.59 6.29 28.35
CA PHE A 389 2.40 6.37 29.79
C PHE A 389 3.37 7.33 30.46
N ASP A 390 4.60 7.45 29.96
CA ASP A 390 5.63 8.37 30.46
C ASP A 390 5.50 9.76 29.81
N HIS A 391 5.15 9.78 28.51
CA HIS A 391 5.06 10.98 27.69
C HIS A 391 3.78 10.96 26.86
N PRO A 392 2.60 11.26 27.43
CA PRO A 392 1.33 11.26 26.69
C PRO A 392 1.27 12.31 25.57
N TYR A 393 2.04 13.38 25.71
CA TYR A 393 2.35 14.39 24.68
C TYR A 393 3.77 14.95 24.92
N TRP A 394 4.29 15.71 23.97
CA TRP A 394 5.69 16.17 24.01
C TRP A 394 5.86 17.57 23.41
N ASP A 395 7.06 18.16 23.61
CA ASP A 395 7.41 19.48 23.08
C ASP A 395 7.73 19.38 21.58
N ILE A 396 6.87 19.95 20.75
CA ILE A 396 7.01 19.94 19.28
C ILE A 396 8.15 20.83 18.78
N LYS A 397 8.75 21.69 19.60
CA LYS A 397 9.92 22.51 19.22
C LYS A 397 11.17 21.69 18.95
N LYS A 398 11.20 20.44 19.41
CA LYS A 398 12.30 19.50 19.15
C LYS A 398 12.36 19.02 17.69
N TYR A 399 11.31 19.27 16.92
CA TYR A 399 11.20 18.83 15.51
C TYR A 399 11.58 19.96 14.55
N ASP A 400 12.82 20.44 14.66
CA ASP A 400 13.36 21.58 13.93
C ASP A 400 13.55 21.32 12.41
N LYS A 401 13.61 20.05 12.00
CA LYS A 401 13.68 19.64 10.59
C LYS A 401 12.33 19.52 9.88
N PHE A 402 11.22 19.76 10.59
CA PHE A 402 9.89 19.71 9.98
C PHE A 402 9.77 20.64 8.77
N GLY A 403 9.35 20.09 7.61
CA GLY A 403 9.25 20.83 6.35
C GLY A 403 10.60 21.32 5.79
N SER A 404 11.71 20.68 6.17
CA SER A 404 13.04 21.13 5.77
C SER A 404 13.35 20.86 4.30
N LYS A 405 14.29 21.65 3.73
CA LYS A 405 14.83 21.41 2.39
C LYS A 405 15.51 20.04 2.25
N GLU A 406 16.08 19.51 3.34
CA GLU A 406 16.66 18.16 3.37
C GLU A 406 15.58 17.11 3.09
N PHE A 407 14.41 17.23 3.74
CA PHE A 407 13.30 16.32 3.53
C PHE A 407 12.66 16.50 2.15
N ALA A 408 12.50 17.72 1.69
CA ALA A 408 12.03 18.04 0.35
C ALA A 408 12.90 17.40 -0.74
N ALA A 409 14.22 17.40 -0.58
CA ALA A 409 15.15 16.77 -1.55
C ALA A 409 14.93 15.25 -1.66
N VAL A 410 14.60 14.58 -0.56
CA VAL A 410 14.27 13.13 -0.58
C VAL A 410 12.96 12.87 -1.31
N ALA A 411 11.95 13.71 -1.09
CA ALA A 411 10.66 13.60 -1.77
C ALA A 411 10.79 13.88 -3.28
N LEU A 412 11.59 14.86 -3.68
CA LEU A 412 11.90 15.12 -5.10
C LEU A 412 12.60 13.93 -5.74
N GLN A 413 13.62 13.36 -5.07
CA GLN A 413 14.30 12.14 -5.54
C GLN A 413 13.31 10.97 -5.71
N ALA A 414 12.38 10.80 -4.77
CA ALA A 414 11.37 9.76 -4.85
C ALA A 414 10.44 9.96 -6.06
N ALA A 415 10.03 11.18 -6.35
CA ALA A 415 9.24 11.51 -7.53
C ALA A 415 10.03 11.22 -8.83
N GLU A 416 11.27 11.69 -8.94
CA GLU A 416 12.13 11.45 -10.11
C GLU A 416 12.38 9.95 -10.36
N GLU A 417 12.64 9.16 -9.33
CA GLU A 417 12.86 7.71 -9.46
C GLU A 417 11.56 6.91 -9.71
N SER A 418 10.39 7.51 -9.51
CA SER A 418 9.10 6.85 -9.65
C SER A 418 8.42 7.04 -11.00
N GLU A 419 8.73 8.13 -11.71
CA GLU A 419 8.14 8.41 -13.01
C GLU A 419 8.77 7.51 -14.09
N VAL A 420 7.93 6.93 -14.95
CA VAL A 420 8.33 5.84 -15.87
C VAL A 420 8.24 6.29 -17.31
N LEU A 421 9.35 6.20 -18.04
CA LEU A 421 9.39 6.40 -19.48
C LEU A 421 8.93 5.13 -20.20
N LEU A 422 7.80 5.21 -20.91
CA LEU A 422 7.16 4.05 -21.57
C LEU A 422 7.40 4.01 -23.08
N LYS A 423 7.68 5.15 -23.70
CA LYS A 423 7.93 5.28 -25.14
C LYS A 423 8.79 6.51 -25.40
N ASN A 424 9.75 6.43 -26.32
CA ASN A 424 10.59 7.56 -26.75
C ASN A 424 11.08 7.37 -28.19
N ASP A 425 10.17 7.46 -29.16
CA ASP A 425 10.45 7.26 -30.57
C ASP A 425 11.31 8.39 -31.14
N GLY A 426 12.39 8.06 -31.79
CA GLY A 426 13.32 9.03 -32.38
C GLY A 426 14.09 9.86 -31.36
N ASN A 427 14.13 9.43 -30.10
CA ASN A 427 14.77 10.15 -29.00
C ASN A 427 14.30 11.61 -28.91
N ILE A 428 12.96 11.81 -28.98
CA ILE A 428 12.37 13.14 -28.85
C ILE A 428 12.57 13.74 -27.45
N LEU A 429 12.73 12.89 -26.45
CA LEU A 429 13.15 13.24 -25.11
C LEU A 429 14.64 12.92 -24.93
N PRO A 430 15.41 13.73 -24.19
CA PRO A 430 15.01 14.96 -23.50
C PRO A 430 14.71 16.12 -24.46
N ILE A 431 13.83 17.05 -24.03
CA ILE A 431 13.46 18.22 -24.80
C ILE A 431 14.58 19.27 -24.71
N ALA A 432 15.10 19.69 -25.85
CA ALA A 432 16.16 20.70 -25.91
C ALA A 432 15.68 22.09 -25.43
N LYS A 433 16.58 22.83 -24.78
CA LYS A 433 16.32 24.23 -24.40
C LYS A 433 15.96 25.10 -25.63
N GLY A 434 15.12 26.12 -25.43
CA GLY A 434 14.69 27.02 -26.47
C GLY A 434 13.56 26.51 -27.38
N LYS A 435 13.08 25.30 -27.18
CA LYS A 435 11.88 24.79 -27.87
C LYS A 435 10.63 25.50 -27.38
N LYS A 436 9.71 25.78 -28.29
CA LYS A 436 8.36 26.22 -27.98
C LYS A 436 7.49 25.01 -27.68
N ILE A 437 6.91 24.98 -26.50
CA ILE A 437 6.13 23.85 -26.01
C ILE A 437 4.67 24.29 -25.87
N LEU A 438 3.77 23.56 -26.54
CA LEU A 438 2.34 23.62 -26.22
C LEU A 438 2.06 22.64 -25.09
N LEU A 439 1.65 23.17 -23.96
CA LEU A 439 1.20 22.36 -22.80
C LEU A 439 -0.32 22.32 -22.77
N THR A 440 -0.90 21.12 -22.73
CA THR A 440 -2.34 20.90 -22.82
C THR A 440 -2.78 19.75 -21.94
N GLY A 441 -4.10 19.57 -21.80
CA GLY A 441 -4.72 18.51 -21.00
C GLY A 441 -5.13 18.95 -19.58
N PRO A 442 -6.10 18.25 -18.97
CA PRO A 442 -6.70 18.68 -17.70
C PRO A 442 -5.75 18.58 -16.50
N ASN A 443 -4.71 17.74 -16.59
CA ASN A 443 -3.77 17.47 -15.50
C ASN A 443 -2.54 18.41 -15.54
N ALA A 444 -2.42 19.29 -16.55
CA ALA A 444 -1.24 20.11 -16.74
C ALA A 444 -1.03 21.17 -15.63
N ASN A 445 -2.11 21.69 -15.06
CA ASN A 445 -2.07 22.76 -14.06
C ASN A 445 -2.99 22.46 -12.88
N SER A 446 -2.73 21.35 -12.18
CA SER A 446 -3.55 20.90 -11.05
C SER A 446 -2.71 20.12 -10.05
N MET A 447 -2.63 20.62 -8.81
CA MET A 447 -1.99 19.92 -7.70
C MET A 447 -2.84 18.75 -7.19
N ARG A 448 -4.18 18.84 -7.26
CA ARG A 448 -5.04 17.72 -6.85
C ARG A 448 -4.86 16.49 -7.73
N CYS A 449 -4.61 16.66 -9.02
CA CYS A 449 -4.30 15.56 -9.92
C CYS A 449 -2.94 14.92 -9.62
N LEU A 450 -1.92 15.73 -9.31
CA LEU A 450 -0.59 15.23 -8.92
C LEU A 450 -0.60 14.47 -7.61
N ASN A 451 -1.40 14.93 -6.65
CA ASN A 451 -1.43 14.37 -5.30
C ASN A 451 -2.35 13.15 -5.18
N GLY A 452 -3.54 13.17 -5.79
CA GLY A 452 -4.56 12.13 -5.59
C GLY A 452 -5.26 12.22 -4.24
N GLY A 453 -5.94 11.15 -3.84
CA GLY A 453 -6.59 11.02 -2.53
C GLY A 453 -5.61 11.00 -1.36
N TRP A 454 -6.11 11.05 -0.13
CA TRP A 454 -5.31 11.13 1.10
C TRP A 454 -4.32 12.29 1.12
N SER A 455 -4.65 13.42 0.48
CA SER A 455 -3.76 14.57 0.36
C SER A 455 -4.50 15.83 0.80
N TYR A 456 -4.15 16.39 1.95
CA TYR A 456 -4.79 17.53 2.62
C TYR A 456 -6.24 17.29 3.05
N SER A 457 -6.96 16.40 2.36
CA SER A 457 -8.31 15.90 2.66
C SER A 457 -8.44 14.47 2.16
N TRP A 458 -9.49 13.75 2.61
CA TRP A 458 -9.73 12.38 2.20
C TRP A 458 -9.73 12.19 0.67
N GLN A 459 -10.50 12.99 -0.07
CA GLN A 459 -10.58 12.89 -1.53
C GLN A 459 -9.47 13.64 -2.27
N GLY A 460 -8.62 14.41 -1.58
CA GLY A 460 -7.52 15.17 -2.18
C GLY A 460 -7.95 16.40 -2.98
N HIS A 461 -9.25 16.68 -3.07
CA HIS A 461 -9.81 17.72 -3.95
C HIS A 461 -9.36 19.14 -3.58
N VAL A 462 -9.00 19.39 -2.32
CA VAL A 462 -8.56 20.70 -1.83
C VAL A 462 -7.06 20.95 -2.08
N ALA A 463 -6.33 20.02 -2.66
CA ALA A 463 -4.88 20.19 -2.85
C ALA A 463 -4.53 21.41 -3.73
N ASP A 464 -5.38 21.81 -4.68
CA ASP A 464 -5.17 23.03 -5.47
C ASP A 464 -5.15 24.31 -4.61
N GLU A 465 -5.80 24.29 -3.42
CA GLU A 465 -5.76 25.40 -2.45
C GLU A 465 -4.59 25.29 -1.47
N TYR A 466 -4.33 24.07 -0.96
CA TYR A 466 -3.39 23.86 0.14
C TYR A 466 -1.94 23.67 -0.32
N ALA A 467 -1.73 23.26 -1.58
CA ALA A 467 -0.41 22.96 -2.13
C ALA A 467 0.20 24.11 -2.96
N GLN A 468 -0.23 25.37 -2.77
CA GLN A 468 0.23 26.53 -3.55
C GLN A 468 1.72 26.86 -3.40
N ALA A 469 2.40 26.28 -2.42
CA ALA A 469 3.85 26.42 -2.25
C ALA A 469 4.66 25.50 -3.19
N TYR A 470 4.00 24.62 -3.93
CA TYR A 470 4.59 23.62 -4.81
C TYR A 470 4.17 23.89 -6.27
N HIS A 471 4.96 23.40 -7.22
CA HIS A 471 4.72 23.65 -8.64
C HIS A 471 3.81 22.59 -9.27
N THR A 472 2.78 23.05 -9.98
CA THR A 472 2.09 22.24 -10.99
C THR A 472 3.05 21.89 -12.13
N ILE A 473 2.66 20.98 -13.03
CA ILE A 473 3.46 20.68 -14.24
C ILE A 473 3.68 21.97 -15.05
N TYR A 474 2.64 22.80 -15.20
CA TYR A 474 2.74 24.07 -15.90
C TYR A 474 3.79 25.00 -15.27
N GLU A 475 3.72 25.22 -13.98
CA GLU A 475 4.64 26.11 -13.26
C GLU A 475 6.08 25.60 -13.31
N ALA A 476 6.29 24.29 -13.11
CA ALA A 476 7.61 23.65 -13.19
C ALA A 476 8.22 23.76 -14.60
N LEU A 477 7.42 23.58 -15.64
CA LEU A 477 7.90 23.75 -17.02
C LEU A 477 8.19 25.21 -17.36
N CYS A 478 7.39 26.18 -16.85
CA CYS A 478 7.69 27.61 -16.99
C CYS A 478 9.02 27.98 -16.33
N GLU A 479 9.30 27.44 -15.15
CA GLU A 479 10.60 27.65 -14.48
C GLU A 479 11.75 27.01 -15.27
N LYS A 480 11.55 25.79 -15.78
CA LYS A 480 12.59 25.02 -16.47
C LYS A 480 12.95 25.57 -17.85
N TYR A 481 11.97 25.98 -18.65
CA TYR A 481 12.15 26.35 -20.05
C TYR A 481 11.98 27.82 -20.33
N GLY A 482 11.51 28.63 -19.35
CA GLY A 482 11.10 30.04 -19.53
C GLY A 482 9.63 30.12 -19.92
N LYS A 483 8.88 31.00 -19.23
CA LYS A 483 7.44 31.18 -19.44
C LYS A 483 7.09 31.55 -20.88
N GLU A 484 7.95 32.30 -21.53
CA GLU A 484 7.82 32.75 -22.94
C GLU A 484 7.89 31.56 -23.94
N ASN A 485 8.39 30.42 -23.52
CA ASN A 485 8.49 29.19 -24.33
C ASN A 485 7.35 28.22 -24.08
N ILE A 486 6.47 28.49 -23.10
CA ILE A 486 5.33 27.65 -22.77
C ILE A 486 4.03 28.32 -23.24
N ILE A 487 3.33 27.65 -24.15
CA ILE A 487 1.98 28.02 -24.58
C ILE A 487 1.03 27.10 -23.81
N TYR A 488 0.16 27.67 -22.99
CA TYR A 488 -0.76 26.86 -22.18
C TYR A 488 -2.20 27.00 -22.67
N GLU A 489 -2.73 25.93 -23.23
CA GLU A 489 -4.12 25.81 -23.67
C GLU A 489 -4.63 24.42 -23.30
N PRO A 490 -5.38 24.27 -22.20
CA PRO A 490 -5.75 22.94 -21.67
C PRO A 490 -6.67 22.12 -22.58
N GLY A 491 -7.60 22.76 -23.29
CA GLY A 491 -8.58 22.10 -24.16
C GLY A 491 -9.64 21.26 -23.43
N VAL A 492 -9.24 20.56 -22.39
CA VAL A 492 -10.10 19.85 -21.43
C VAL A 492 -9.72 20.30 -20.02
N THR A 493 -10.69 20.51 -19.16
CA THR A 493 -10.49 20.93 -17.76
C THR A 493 -11.49 20.21 -16.86
N TYR A 494 -11.16 20.11 -15.58
CA TYR A 494 -12.12 19.67 -14.55
C TYR A 494 -12.88 20.85 -13.95
N ALA A 495 -14.06 20.58 -13.40
CA ALA A 495 -14.81 21.55 -12.63
C ALA A 495 -14.00 22.03 -11.40
N SER A 496 -14.29 23.25 -10.93
CA SER A 496 -13.63 23.80 -9.75
C SER A 496 -13.80 22.90 -8.54
N TYR A 497 -12.73 22.71 -7.76
CA TYR A 497 -12.77 21.94 -6.52
C TYR A 497 -13.81 22.47 -5.49
N LYS A 498 -14.29 23.70 -5.65
CA LYS A 498 -15.33 24.33 -4.82
C LYS A 498 -16.75 23.94 -5.24
N ASN A 499 -16.93 23.30 -6.37
CA ASN A 499 -18.22 22.87 -6.88
C ASN A 499 -18.60 21.50 -6.35
N ASP A 500 -19.90 21.23 -6.21
CA ASP A 500 -20.41 19.93 -5.79
C ASP A 500 -20.08 18.80 -6.78
N ASN A 501 -19.82 19.12 -8.03
CA ASN A 501 -19.43 18.20 -9.10
C ASN A 501 -17.94 18.33 -9.51
N TRP A 502 -17.08 18.67 -8.58
CA TRP A 502 -15.65 18.95 -8.82
C TRP A 502 -14.88 17.84 -9.55
N TRP A 503 -15.38 16.62 -9.54
CA TRP A 503 -14.78 15.46 -10.22
C TRP A 503 -15.08 15.40 -11.71
N GLU A 504 -16.08 16.16 -12.22
CA GLU A 504 -16.49 16.11 -13.61
C GLU A 504 -15.58 16.96 -14.52
N GLU A 505 -15.52 16.60 -15.79
CA GLU A 505 -14.92 17.43 -16.83
C GLU A 505 -15.88 18.54 -17.27
N ASN A 506 -15.35 19.73 -17.49
CA ASN A 506 -16.08 20.80 -18.14
C ASN A 506 -16.28 20.51 -19.64
N LYS A 507 -17.14 21.28 -20.30
CA LYS A 507 -17.27 21.23 -21.76
C LYS A 507 -15.91 21.45 -22.41
N PRO A 508 -15.44 20.54 -23.29
CA PRO A 508 -14.12 20.65 -23.91
C PRO A 508 -14.05 21.82 -24.91
N GLU A 509 -12.88 22.44 -25.02
CA GLU A 509 -12.54 23.52 -25.96
C GLU A 509 -11.31 23.13 -26.81
N ILE A 510 -11.39 21.98 -27.48
CA ILE A 510 -10.27 21.30 -28.16
C ILE A 510 -9.69 22.20 -29.32
N GLU A 511 -10.50 23.01 -29.93
CA GLU A 511 -10.09 23.92 -31.00
C GLU A 511 -9.02 24.92 -30.58
N LYS A 512 -8.96 25.32 -29.30
CA LYS A 512 -7.96 26.28 -28.79
C LYS A 512 -6.53 25.70 -28.82
N PRO A 513 -6.24 24.56 -28.21
CA PRO A 513 -4.90 23.96 -28.28
C PRO A 513 -4.54 23.49 -29.71
N VAL A 514 -5.50 23.08 -30.54
CA VAL A 514 -5.26 22.74 -31.94
C VAL A 514 -4.75 23.97 -32.71
N ALA A 515 -5.39 25.12 -32.52
CA ALA A 515 -4.93 26.39 -33.13
C ALA A 515 -3.55 26.81 -32.60
N ALA A 516 -3.31 26.68 -31.30
CA ALA A 516 -2.05 27.03 -30.66
C ALA A 516 -0.88 26.14 -31.11
N ALA A 517 -1.13 24.91 -31.56
CA ALA A 517 -0.11 23.98 -32.04
C ALA A 517 0.74 24.51 -33.19
N ALA A 518 0.20 25.42 -34.00
CA ALA A 518 0.94 26.08 -35.11
C ALA A 518 2.19 26.81 -34.60
N GLN A 519 2.17 27.36 -33.38
CA GLN A 519 3.25 28.14 -32.78
C GLN A 519 4.24 27.27 -31.97
N ALA A 520 3.98 25.96 -31.80
CA ALA A 520 4.79 25.08 -30.99
C ALA A 520 5.70 24.17 -31.84
N ASP A 521 6.84 23.81 -31.27
CA ASP A 521 7.74 22.78 -31.83
C ASP A 521 7.30 21.37 -31.40
N ILE A 522 6.76 21.25 -30.17
CA ILE A 522 6.39 19.99 -29.50
C ILE A 522 5.16 20.23 -28.61
N ILE A 523 4.34 19.21 -28.48
CA ILE A 523 3.14 19.21 -27.62
C ILE A 523 3.37 18.28 -26.44
N ILE A 524 3.14 18.77 -25.23
CA ILE A 524 3.04 17.96 -24.01
C ILE A 524 1.56 17.90 -23.62
N THR A 525 0.97 16.71 -23.62
CA THR A 525 -0.44 16.51 -23.27
C THR A 525 -0.53 15.74 -21.96
N CYS A 526 -0.96 16.41 -20.89
CA CYS A 526 -1.12 15.83 -19.56
C CYS A 526 -2.55 15.36 -19.38
N ILE A 527 -2.74 14.04 -19.41
CA ILE A 527 -4.04 13.37 -19.33
C ILE A 527 -4.07 12.36 -18.19
N GLY A 528 -5.26 11.94 -17.78
CA GLY A 528 -5.41 10.93 -16.76
C GLY A 528 -6.69 11.14 -15.94
N GLU A 529 -6.54 11.08 -14.63
CA GLU A 529 -7.66 11.13 -13.69
C GLU A 529 -7.59 12.38 -12.80
N ASN A 530 -8.76 12.81 -12.30
CA ASN A 530 -8.86 13.74 -11.18
C ASN A 530 -8.51 13.00 -9.87
N SER A 531 -8.45 13.71 -8.75
CA SER A 531 -8.26 13.05 -7.44
C SER A 531 -9.52 12.26 -7.05
N TYR A 532 -9.34 11.17 -6.38
CA TYR A 532 -10.37 10.33 -5.77
C TYR A 532 -9.76 9.42 -4.71
N CYS A 533 -10.60 8.88 -3.83
CA CYS A 533 -10.22 7.87 -2.86
C CYS A 533 -11.39 6.92 -2.59
N GLU A 534 -11.11 5.62 -2.40
CA GLU A 534 -12.07 4.61 -1.97
C GLU A 534 -13.33 4.50 -2.87
N THR A 535 -14.48 4.16 -2.27
CA THR A 535 -15.77 3.97 -2.97
C THR A 535 -16.15 5.13 -3.91
N PRO A 536 -15.94 6.41 -3.57
CA PRO A 536 -16.17 7.50 -4.52
C PRO A 536 -15.37 7.40 -5.83
N GLY A 537 -14.24 6.70 -5.82
CA GLY A 537 -13.42 6.42 -7.00
C GLY A 537 -13.86 5.22 -7.84
N ASN A 538 -14.97 4.55 -7.50
CA ASN A 538 -15.51 3.45 -8.30
C ASN A 538 -15.87 3.92 -9.72
N LEU A 539 -15.64 3.05 -10.69
CA LEU A 539 -15.97 3.32 -12.10
C LEU A 539 -16.64 2.09 -12.75
N THR A 540 -17.30 2.31 -13.85
CA THR A 540 -17.93 1.26 -14.65
C THR A 540 -17.22 0.98 -15.96
N ASP A 541 -16.38 1.91 -16.42
CA ASP A 541 -15.58 1.78 -17.64
C ASP A 541 -14.13 2.21 -17.36
N LEU A 542 -13.19 1.32 -17.62
CA LEU A 542 -11.77 1.57 -17.44
C LEU A 542 -11.17 2.44 -18.56
N THR A 543 -11.90 2.67 -19.65
CA THR A 543 -11.43 3.51 -20.76
C THR A 543 -11.26 4.97 -20.30
N LEU A 544 -10.16 5.62 -20.72
CA LEU A 544 -9.95 7.04 -20.44
C LEU A 544 -11.08 7.87 -21.06
N SER A 545 -11.40 8.99 -20.43
CA SER A 545 -12.41 9.94 -20.91
C SER A 545 -12.33 10.18 -22.42
N GLU A 546 -13.48 10.20 -23.06
CA GLU A 546 -13.60 10.47 -24.50
C GLU A 546 -13.07 11.86 -24.85
N ASN A 547 -13.34 12.88 -24.02
CA ASN A 547 -12.85 14.24 -24.25
C ASN A 547 -11.33 14.29 -24.30
N GLN A 548 -10.65 13.61 -23.38
CA GLN A 548 -9.18 13.58 -23.34
C GLN A 548 -8.61 12.79 -24.52
N ARG A 549 -9.22 11.67 -24.91
CA ARG A 549 -8.80 10.91 -26.12
C ARG A 549 -9.00 11.71 -27.40
N ASN A 550 -10.12 12.43 -27.52
CA ASN A 550 -10.42 13.28 -28.65
C ASN A 550 -9.44 14.47 -28.75
N LEU A 551 -9.04 15.05 -27.61
CA LEU A 551 -7.98 16.06 -27.55
C LEU A 551 -6.68 15.54 -28.20
N VAL A 552 -6.21 14.36 -27.77
CA VAL A 552 -4.98 13.76 -28.34
C VAL A 552 -5.11 13.48 -29.82
N LYS A 553 -6.26 12.96 -30.29
CA LYS A 553 -6.50 12.70 -31.72
C LYS A 553 -6.49 13.97 -32.56
N ALA A 554 -7.12 15.03 -32.06
CA ALA A 554 -7.14 16.33 -32.75
C ALA A 554 -5.74 16.97 -32.82
N LEU A 555 -4.97 16.89 -31.73
CA LEU A 555 -3.58 17.36 -31.72
C LEU A 555 -2.68 16.56 -32.65
N ALA A 556 -2.86 15.24 -32.75
CA ALA A 556 -2.10 14.38 -33.67
C ALA A 556 -2.33 14.78 -35.14
N ALA A 557 -3.54 15.22 -35.50
CA ALA A 557 -3.88 15.69 -36.85
C ALA A 557 -3.11 16.98 -37.25
N THR A 558 -2.53 17.72 -36.29
CA THR A 558 -1.67 18.89 -36.59
C THR A 558 -0.29 18.51 -37.13
N GLY A 559 0.11 17.25 -37.02
CA GLY A 559 1.43 16.74 -37.40
C GLY A 559 2.57 17.10 -36.46
N LYS A 560 2.28 17.78 -35.34
CA LYS A 560 3.30 18.11 -34.34
C LYS A 560 3.57 16.87 -33.46
N PRO A 561 4.83 16.66 -33.02
CA PRO A 561 5.17 15.54 -32.15
C PRO A 561 4.53 15.72 -30.76
N ILE A 562 3.96 14.62 -30.24
CA ILE A 562 3.25 14.62 -28.95
C ILE A 562 4.03 13.79 -27.95
N VAL A 563 4.20 14.35 -26.75
CA VAL A 563 4.57 13.66 -25.50
C VAL A 563 3.31 13.50 -24.66
N LEU A 564 2.88 12.26 -24.42
CA LEU A 564 1.80 11.97 -23.47
C LEU A 564 2.38 11.87 -22.06
N VAL A 565 1.80 12.59 -21.13
CA VAL A 565 2.05 12.46 -19.70
C VAL A 565 0.81 11.87 -19.05
N LEU A 566 0.93 10.68 -18.49
CA LEU A 566 -0.16 9.96 -17.84
C LEU A 566 -0.11 10.21 -16.33
N ASN A 567 -1.07 11.01 -15.83
CA ASN A 567 -1.22 11.32 -14.41
C ASN A 567 -2.51 10.68 -13.90
N GLN A 568 -2.39 9.47 -13.37
CA GLN A 568 -3.53 8.62 -13.02
C GLN A 568 -3.15 7.59 -11.95
N GLY A 569 -4.08 7.30 -11.03
CA GLY A 569 -3.85 6.35 -9.94
C GLY A 569 -3.96 4.87 -10.37
N ARG A 570 -4.58 4.60 -11.49
CA ARG A 570 -4.77 3.27 -12.09
C ARG A 570 -4.63 3.35 -13.61
N PRO A 571 -4.28 2.24 -14.29
CA PRO A 571 -4.15 2.26 -15.75
C PRO A 571 -5.53 2.43 -16.41
N ARG A 572 -5.70 3.53 -17.14
CA ARG A 572 -6.88 3.75 -17.99
C ARG A 572 -6.56 3.23 -19.41
N ILE A 573 -7.55 2.63 -20.07
CA ILE A 573 -7.39 2.12 -21.44
C ILE A 573 -7.19 3.30 -22.40
N ILE A 574 -6.05 3.26 -23.13
CA ILE A 574 -5.57 4.32 -24.02
C ILE A 574 -4.96 3.79 -25.32
N ASN A 575 -5.26 2.55 -25.66
CA ASN A 575 -4.67 1.85 -26.81
C ASN A 575 -4.83 2.59 -28.15
N ASP A 576 -5.87 3.40 -28.30
CA ASP A 576 -6.18 4.17 -29.52
C ASP A 576 -5.36 5.48 -29.65
N ILE A 577 -4.76 5.97 -28.58
CA ILE A 577 -3.97 7.21 -28.58
C ILE A 577 -2.46 6.98 -28.40
N VAL A 578 -2.02 5.87 -27.84
CA VAL A 578 -0.59 5.54 -27.68
C VAL A 578 0.17 5.56 -29.01
N PRO A 579 -0.36 5.01 -30.15
CA PRO A 579 0.33 5.08 -31.43
C PRO A 579 0.53 6.49 -31.97
N LEU A 580 -0.28 7.44 -31.53
CA LEU A 580 -0.25 8.85 -31.98
C LEU A 580 0.87 9.67 -31.30
N ALA A 581 1.38 9.18 -30.16
CA ALA A 581 2.43 9.85 -29.40
C ALA A 581 3.83 9.39 -29.82
N LYS A 582 4.80 10.32 -29.79
CA LYS A 582 6.23 10.03 -29.97
C LYS A 582 6.89 9.59 -28.67
N ALA A 583 6.42 10.13 -27.53
CA ALA A 583 6.86 9.71 -26.22
C ALA A 583 5.68 9.54 -25.27
N VAL A 584 5.82 8.65 -24.30
CA VAL A 584 4.83 8.43 -23.24
C VAL A 584 5.57 8.32 -21.91
N VAL A 585 5.15 9.14 -20.95
CA VAL A 585 5.66 9.14 -19.57
C VAL A 585 4.49 8.86 -18.63
N ASN A 586 4.59 7.82 -17.80
CA ASN A 586 3.61 7.55 -16.75
C ASN A 586 4.13 8.10 -15.43
N ILE A 587 3.53 9.17 -14.94
CA ILE A 587 3.92 9.79 -13.67
C ILE A 587 3.08 9.29 -12.50
N MET A 588 2.01 8.54 -12.77
CA MET A 588 1.05 8.06 -11.78
C MET A 588 0.60 9.20 -10.84
N LEU A 589 0.88 9.12 -9.54
CA LEU A 589 0.54 10.14 -8.53
C LEU A 589 1.81 10.56 -7.77
N PRO A 590 2.65 11.45 -8.34
CA PRO A 590 3.98 11.76 -7.80
C PRO A 590 3.97 12.78 -6.66
N SER A 591 2.78 13.29 -6.27
CA SER A 591 2.57 14.24 -5.18
C SER A 591 3.18 15.64 -5.41
N ASN A 592 3.46 16.37 -4.32
CA ASN A 592 3.83 17.80 -4.35
C ASN A 592 5.05 18.12 -5.20
N TYR A 593 6.00 17.20 -5.33
CA TYR A 593 7.24 17.43 -6.10
C TYR A 593 7.18 16.83 -7.52
N GLY A 594 6.02 16.30 -7.93
CA GLY A 594 5.86 15.63 -9.21
C GLY A 594 6.04 16.56 -10.42
N GLY A 595 5.60 17.82 -10.33
CA GLY A 595 5.81 18.80 -11.40
C GLY A 595 7.29 19.09 -11.64
N ASP A 596 8.04 19.32 -10.57
CA ASP A 596 9.49 19.59 -10.63
C ASP A 596 10.26 18.34 -11.10
N ALA A 597 9.90 17.15 -10.61
CA ALA A 597 10.49 15.90 -11.05
C ALA A 597 10.30 15.67 -12.56
N LEU A 598 9.08 15.81 -13.05
CA LEU A 598 8.78 15.68 -14.46
C LEU A 598 9.57 16.71 -15.31
N ALA A 599 9.62 17.96 -14.88
CA ALA A 599 10.38 19.00 -15.59
C ALA A 599 11.89 18.65 -15.67
N ASN A 600 12.50 18.14 -14.59
CA ASN A 600 13.88 17.68 -14.56
C ASN A 600 14.10 16.49 -15.52
N LEU A 601 13.20 15.53 -15.51
CA LEU A 601 13.27 14.33 -16.36
C LEU A 601 13.09 14.71 -17.84
N LEU A 602 12.12 15.54 -18.19
CA LEU A 602 11.88 15.97 -19.57
C LEU A 602 13.03 16.82 -20.12
N ALA A 603 13.73 17.56 -19.28
CA ALA A 603 14.89 18.37 -19.65
C ALA A 603 16.20 17.56 -19.72
N GLY A 604 16.23 16.36 -19.18
CA GLY A 604 17.43 15.54 -19.07
C GLY A 604 18.38 15.94 -17.94
N ASP A 605 17.92 16.79 -17.01
CA ASP A 605 18.65 17.13 -15.79
C ASP A 605 18.65 15.94 -14.80
N ALA A 606 17.64 15.08 -14.88
CA ALA A 606 17.55 13.77 -14.27
C ALA A 606 17.28 12.70 -15.35
N ASN A 607 17.63 11.44 -15.06
CA ASN A 607 17.39 10.33 -15.96
C ASN A 607 16.30 9.41 -15.41
N PHE A 608 15.42 8.92 -16.29
CA PHE A 608 14.39 7.96 -15.92
C PHE A 608 14.99 6.66 -15.40
N SER A 609 14.46 6.17 -14.29
CA SER A 609 14.86 4.89 -13.70
C SER A 609 13.68 4.09 -13.11
N GLY A 610 12.47 4.66 -13.16
CA GLY A 610 11.25 4.00 -12.73
C GLY A 610 10.91 2.80 -13.63
N LYS A 611 10.30 1.77 -13.04
CA LYS A 611 9.78 0.59 -13.73
C LYS A 611 8.32 0.40 -13.37
N MET A 612 7.52 -0.10 -14.31
CA MET A 612 6.09 -0.35 -14.07
C MET A 612 5.89 -1.34 -12.92
N PRO A 613 5.21 -0.96 -11.85
CA PRO A 613 4.94 -1.84 -10.71
C PRO A 613 3.69 -2.71 -10.93
N PHE A 614 3.08 -2.61 -12.08
CA PHE A 614 1.92 -3.40 -12.51
C PHE A 614 1.93 -3.61 -14.02
N THR A 615 1.17 -4.60 -14.47
CA THR A 615 0.89 -4.84 -15.89
C THR A 615 -0.16 -3.84 -16.37
N TYR A 616 0.18 -3.03 -17.38
CA TYR A 616 -0.72 -2.06 -17.97
C TYR A 616 -1.60 -2.74 -19.03
N PRO A 617 -2.94 -2.83 -18.85
CA PRO A 617 -3.81 -3.49 -19.81
C PRO A 617 -3.94 -2.66 -21.10
N ARG A 618 -3.97 -3.33 -22.23
CA ARG A 618 -4.23 -2.70 -23.52
C ARG A 618 -5.71 -2.59 -23.84
N LEU A 619 -6.46 -3.61 -23.46
CA LEU A 619 -7.89 -3.76 -23.77
C LEU A 619 -8.67 -4.02 -22.46
N ILE A 620 -9.94 -3.67 -22.47
CA ILE A 620 -10.80 -3.75 -21.27
C ILE A 620 -10.99 -5.16 -20.72
N ASN A 621 -10.87 -6.20 -21.59
CA ASN A 621 -10.98 -7.60 -21.20
C ASN A 621 -9.63 -8.30 -20.99
N ALA A 622 -8.51 -7.58 -21.17
CA ALA A 622 -7.17 -8.12 -20.99
C ALA A 622 -6.58 -7.66 -19.63
N LEU A 623 -7.33 -7.87 -18.55
CA LEU A 623 -6.91 -7.54 -17.18
C LEU A 623 -6.13 -8.74 -16.63
N ALA A 624 -4.81 -8.67 -16.72
CA ALA A 624 -3.92 -9.72 -16.26
C ALA A 624 -2.79 -9.15 -15.42
N THR A 625 -2.22 -10.00 -14.57
CA THR A 625 -0.97 -9.72 -13.86
C THR A 625 0.18 -10.46 -14.54
N TYR A 626 1.43 -10.06 -14.26
CA TYR A 626 2.61 -10.66 -14.91
C TYR A 626 2.83 -12.14 -14.56
N ASP A 627 2.29 -12.56 -13.41
CA ASP A 627 2.36 -13.94 -12.87
C ASP A 627 1.15 -14.80 -13.26
N TYR A 628 0.48 -14.46 -14.37
CA TYR A 628 -0.66 -15.21 -14.90
C TYR A 628 -0.34 -16.71 -15.05
N LYS A 629 -1.38 -17.55 -15.17
CA LYS A 629 -1.19 -18.98 -15.45
C LYS A 629 -0.89 -19.21 -16.93
N PRO A 630 0.00 -20.15 -17.29
CA PRO A 630 0.35 -20.40 -18.70
C PRO A 630 -0.85 -20.65 -19.63
N CYS A 631 -1.95 -21.19 -19.11
CA CYS A 631 -3.18 -21.43 -19.87
C CYS A 631 -3.94 -20.15 -20.28
N GLU A 632 -3.62 -19.00 -19.66
CA GLU A 632 -4.22 -17.70 -19.99
C GLU A 632 -3.56 -17.03 -21.21
N ASN A 633 -2.41 -17.55 -21.66
CA ASN A 633 -1.66 -17.02 -22.80
C ASN A 633 -1.34 -18.13 -23.79
N MET A 634 -2.36 -18.63 -24.46
CA MET A 634 -2.26 -19.67 -25.46
C MET A 634 -1.94 -19.07 -26.83
N GLY A 635 -1.19 -19.77 -27.64
CA GLY A 635 -1.01 -19.41 -29.08
C GLY A 635 -2.33 -19.50 -29.85
N GLN A 636 -2.42 -18.76 -30.96
CA GLN A 636 -3.60 -18.83 -31.82
C GLN A 636 -3.83 -20.27 -32.32
N MET A 637 -5.08 -20.68 -32.31
CA MET A 637 -5.47 -21.94 -32.94
C MET A 637 -5.37 -21.83 -34.47
N GLY A 638 -4.84 -22.85 -35.12
CA GLY A 638 -4.77 -22.92 -36.60
C GLY A 638 -6.17 -23.02 -37.23
N GLY A 639 -6.26 -22.70 -38.54
CA GLY A 639 -7.48 -22.80 -39.34
C GLY A 639 -8.24 -21.47 -39.49
N ASN A 640 -9.57 -21.55 -39.65
CA ASN A 640 -10.41 -20.38 -39.88
C ASN A 640 -10.84 -19.64 -38.58
N TYR A 641 -10.30 -20.00 -37.45
CA TYR A 641 -10.58 -19.37 -36.18
C TYR A 641 -9.71 -18.12 -35.98
N ASN A 642 -10.34 -17.02 -35.71
CA ASN A 642 -9.67 -15.72 -35.48
C ASN A 642 -10.05 -15.16 -34.12
N TYR A 643 -9.79 -15.92 -33.07
CA TYR A 643 -10.01 -15.49 -31.68
C TYR A 643 -8.69 -15.03 -31.07
N ASP A 644 -8.77 -13.98 -30.26
CA ASP A 644 -7.65 -13.47 -29.48
C ASP A 644 -7.38 -14.42 -28.30
N SER A 645 -6.35 -15.23 -28.42
CA SER A 645 -5.95 -16.21 -27.40
C SER A 645 -4.62 -15.86 -26.74
N VAL A 646 -3.97 -14.79 -27.18
CA VAL A 646 -2.72 -14.27 -26.64
C VAL A 646 -3.02 -13.14 -25.64
N MET A 647 -2.26 -13.10 -24.56
CA MET A 647 -2.37 -12.03 -23.59
C MET A 647 -1.88 -10.70 -24.18
N ASP A 648 -2.81 -9.80 -24.51
CA ASP A 648 -2.52 -8.52 -25.14
C ASP A 648 -2.45 -7.40 -24.09
N ILE A 649 -1.24 -7.02 -23.73
CA ILE A 649 -0.95 -5.97 -22.73
C ILE A 649 -0.30 -4.76 -23.39
N GLN A 650 -0.46 -3.58 -22.80
CA GLN A 650 0.16 -2.34 -23.28
C GLN A 650 1.62 -2.25 -22.86
N TRP A 651 1.92 -2.43 -21.59
CA TRP A 651 3.27 -2.48 -21.03
C TRP A 651 3.33 -3.49 -19.88
N PRO A 652 4.36 -4.36 -19.85
CA PRO A 652 4.48 -5.37 -18.82
C PRO A 652 4.98 -4.81 -17.50
N PHE A 653 4.71 -5.53 -16.41
CA PHE A 653 5.38 -5.32 -15.12
C PHE A 653 6.91 -5.31 -15.28
N GLY A 654 7.57 -4.39 -14.60
CA GLY A 654 9.03 -4.22 -14.67
C GLY A 654 9.53 -3.47 -15.89
N PHE A 655 8.64 -3.04 -16.79
CA PHE A 655 9.01 -2.25 -17.97
C PHE A 655 9.30 -0.79 -17.62
N GLY A 656 10.31 -0.21 -18.24
CA GLY A 656 10.65 1.20 -18.15
C GLY A 656 11.93 1.49 -18.94
N LEU A 657 11.91 2.57 -19.71
CA LEU A 657 13.03 3.04 -20.52
C LEU A 657 13.90 4.04 -19.73
N SER A 658 15.06 4.32 -20.26
CA SER A 658 16.04 5.30 -19.75
C SER A 658 16.64 6.10 -20.92
N TYR A 659 17.30 7.20 -20.63
CA TYR A 659 18.11 7.91 -21.62
C TYR A 659 19.44 7.18 -21.93
N THR A 660 19.72 6.11 -21.23
CA THR A 660 20.85 5.20 -21.48
C THR A 660 20.36 3.77 -21.69
N ASN A 661 21.28 2.86 -22.02
CA ASN A 661 20.97 1.45 -22.24
C ASN A 661 21.81 0.59 -21.30
N TYR A 662 21.26 -0.54 -20.89
CA TYR A 662 21.94 -1.50 -20.02
C TYR A 662 22.06 -2.86 -20.72
N LYS A 663 23.23 -3.47 -20.55
CA LYS A 663 23.51 -4.82 -21.02
C LYS A 663 23.71 -5.74 -19.83
N TYR A 664 22.98 -6.83 -19.82
CA TYR A 664 23.13 -7.90 -18.84
C TYR A 664 24.02 -8.99 -19.38
N SER A 665 24.90 -9.56 -18.55
CA SER A 665 25.78 -10.67 -18.93
C SER A 665 26.22 -11.47 -17.70
N ASN A 666 26.76 -12.66 -17.95
CA ASN A 666 27.38 -13.50 -16.92
C ASN A 666 26.47 -13.87 -15.74
N LEU A 667 25.16 -14.08 -15.97
CA LEU A 667 24.28 -14.58 -14.92
C LEU A 667 24.78 -15.95 -14.42
N LYS A 668 25.07 -16.07 -13.15
CA LYS A 668 25.60 -17.28 -12.50
C LYS A 668 24.90 -17.52 -11.17
N VAL A 669 24.99 -18.75 -10.68
CA VAL A 669 24.54 -19.14 -9.34
C VAL A 669 25.62 -20.00 -8.69
N ASN A 670 25.78 -19.89 -7.39
CA ASN A 670 26.73 -20.69 -6.61
C ASN A 670 26.39 -22.19 -6.56
N LYS A 671 25.09 -22.54 -6.58
CA LYS A 671 24.58 -23.90 -6.47
C LYS A 671 23.49 -24.15 -7.51
N PRO A 672 23.83 -24.67 -8.71
CA PRO A 672 22.82 -25.02 -9.72
C PRO A 672 21.94 -26.21 -9.32
N THR A 673 22.42 -27.11 -8.45
CA THR A 673 21.64 -28.14 -7.79
C THR A 673 21.55 -27.78 -6.30
N PHE A 674 20.33 -27.75 -5.75
CA PHE A 674 20.10 -27.17 -4.44
C PHE A 674 19.10 -27.96 -3.58
N ASN A 675 19.09 -27.70 -2.27
CA ASN A 675 18.14 -28.13 -1.28
C ASN A 675 17.38 -26.92 -0.70
N ALA A 676 16.31 -27.17 0.05
CA ALA A 676 15.47 -26.12 0.63
C ALA A 676 16.25 -25.13 1.54
N ASP A 677 17.22 -25.62 2.29
CA ASP A 677 17.99 -24.82 3.25
C ASP A 677 19.20 -24.10 2.63
N ASP A 678 19.49 -24.34 1.35
CA ASP A 678 20.62 -23.73 0.69
C ASP A 678 20.42 -22.24 0.46
N GLU A 679 21.46 -21.43 0.70
CA GLU A 679 21.54 -20.05 0.22
C GLU A 679 21.96 -20.06 -1.26
N LEU A 680 21.09 -19.58 -2.12
CA LEU A 680 21.33 -19.39 -3.55
C LEU A 680 21.80 -17.96 -3.78
N ILE A 681 23.03 -17.82 -4.24
CA ILE A 681 23.67 -16.52 -4.52
C ILE A 681 23.80 -16.38 -6.02
N PHE A 682 23.01 -15.47 -6.58
CA PHE A 682 23.03 -15.10 -8.00
C PHE A 682 23.93 -13.88 -8.19
N THR A 683 24.72 -13.91 -9.25
CA THR A 683 25.50 -12.75 -9.68
C THR A 683 25.24 -12.49 -11.16
N VAL A 684 25.10 -11.23 -11.53
CA VAL A 684 24.91 -10.79 -12.91
C VAL A 684 25.70 -9.49 -13.11
N ASP A 685 26.38 -9.37 -14.26
CA ASP A 685 27.06 -8.14 -14.63
C ASP A 685 26.08 -7.24 -15.40
N VAL A 686 25.97 -5.99 -14.95
CA VAL A 686 25.15 -4.96 -15.60
C VAL A 686 26.06 -3.83 -16.06
N THR A 687 26.06 -3.56 -17.35
CA THR A 687 26.90 -2.54 -17.99
C THR A 687 26.03 -1.43 -18.53
N ASN A 688 26.33 -0.17 -18.20
CA ASN A 688 25.78 0.98 -18.88
C ASN A 688 26.49 1.17 -20.23
N THR A 689 25.80 0.85 -21.33
CA THR A 689 26.36 0.92 -22.68
C THR A 689 26.07 2.24 -23.39
N GLY A 690 25.35 3.15 -22.75
CA GLY A 690 25.01 4.46 -23.30
C GLY A 690 26.00 5.57 -22.87
N LYS A 691 25.56 6.81 -23.05
CA LYS A 691 26.37 8.01 -22.82
C LYS A 691 25.95 8.84 -21.62
N VAL A 692 24.90 8.42 -20.93
CA VAL A 692 24.30 9.12 -19.78
C VAL A 692 24.36 8.21 -18.56
N ALA A 693 24.71 8.78 -17.41
CA ALA A 693 24.62 8.07 -16.13
C ALA A 693 23.15 7.69 -15.85
N GLY A 694 22.95 6.57 -15.20
CA GLY A 694 21.60 6.13 -14.88
C GLY A 694 21.54 5.13 -13.73
N LYS A 695 20.32 4.86 -13.31
CA LYS A 695 20.01 3.82 -12.31
C LYS A 695 19.19 2.73 -12.95
N GLU A 696 19.56 1.48 -12.69
CA GLU A 696 18.85 0.31 -13.20
C GLU A 696 18.29 -0.53 -12.06
N SER A 697 17.04 -0.95 -12.19
CA SER A 697 16.43 -1.93 -11.29
C SER A 697 16.65 -3.32 -11.85
N VAL A 698 17.51 -4.08 -11.18
CA VAL A 698 17.89 -5.45 -11.56
C VAL A 698 16.90 -6.42 -10.91
N LEU A 699 16.06 -7.06 -11.72
CA LEU A 699 14.96 -7.91 -11.27
C LEU A 699 15.30 -9.39 -11.51
N LEU A 700 15.20 -10.20 -10.45
CA LEU A 700 15.43 -11.65 -10.51
C LEU A 700 14.11 -12.40 -10.45
N PHE A 701 13.81 -13.18 -11.48
CA PHE A 701 12.60 -13.96 -11.56
C PHE A 701 12.89 -15.46 -11.54
N SER A 702 11.94 -16.24 -11.03
CA SER A 702 11.92 -17.71 -11.15
C SER A 702 10.72 -18.19 -11.93
N LYS A 703 10.90 -19.32 -12.62
CA LYS A 703 9.84 -20.07 -13.28
C LYS A 703 9.98 -21.52 -12.88
N ASP A 704 8.97 -22.07 -12.21
CA ASP A 704 8.83 -23.50 -11.99
C ASP A 704 8.32 -24.13 -13.29
N LEU A 705 8.98 -25.19 -13.77
CA LEU A 705 8.62 -25.78 -15.05
C LEU A 705 7.50 -26.81 -14.93
N VAL A 706 7.43 -27.52 -13.81
CA VAL A 706 6.42 -28.56 -13.55
C VAL A 706 6.16 -28.68 -12.07
N ALA A 707 4.93 -28.46 -11.67
CA ALA A 707 4.47 -28.61 -10.28
C ALA A 707 3.16 -29.40 -10.20
N SER A 708 2.82 -29.87 -9.00
CA SER A 708 1.56 -30.59 -8.72
C SER A 708 0.31 -29.67 -8.79
N SER A 709 0.51 -28.37 -8.82
CA SER A 709 -0.50 -27.34 -9.14
C SER A 709 0.01 -26.52 -10.30
N THR A 710 -0.88 -25.95 -11.13
CA THR A 710 -0.47 -25.12 -12.28
C THR A 710 0.43 -23.97 -11.82
N PRO A 711 1.72 -23.96 -12.21
CA PRO A 711 2.64 -22.92 -11.77
C PRO A 711 2.30 -21.57 -12.38
N ASP A 712 2.75 -20.49 -11.74
CA ASP A 712 2.70 -19.16 -12.33
C ASP A 712 3.66 -19.07 -13.54
N ASN A 713 3.35 -18.21 -14.50
CA ASN A 713 4.21 -18.00 -15.66
C ASN A 713 5.64 -17.64 -15.24
N ILE A 714 5.77 -16.70 -14.30
CA ILE A 714 7.05 -16.24 -13.74
C ILE A 714 6.77 -15.52 -12.41
N ARG A 715 7.71 -15.54 -11.46
CA ARG A 715 7.59 -14.87 -10.16
C ARG A 715 8.82 -14.06 -9.83
N LEU A 716 8.66 -12.80 -9.46
CA LEU A 716 9.75 -11.98 -8.92
C LEU A 716 10.20 -12.55 -7.57
N ARG A 717 11.52 -12.69 -7.39
CA ARG A 717 12.11 -13.26 -6.17
C ARG A 717 13.07 -12.32 -5.46
N ASN A 718 13.69 -11.40 -6.20
CA ASN A 718 14.55 -10.37 -5.62
C ASN A 718 14.72 -9.22 -6.61
N PHE A 719 15.13 -8.07 -6.11
CA PHE A 719 15.51 -6.91 -6.92
C PHE A 719 16.59 -6.08 -6.24
N GLU A 720 17.41 -5.39 -7.03
CA GLU A 720 18.37 -4.41 -6.55
C GLU A 720 18.42 -3.21 -7.49
N LYS A 721 18.54 -2.01 -6.95
CA LYS A 721 18.73 -0.80 -7.75
C LYS A 721 20.17 -0.34 -7.70
N VAL A 722 20.81 -0.21 -8.87
CA VAL A 722 22.22 0.15 -9.00
C VAL A 722 22.39 1.40 -9.85
N SER A 723 23.34 2.27 -9.45
CA SER A 723 23.75 3.43 -10.24
C SER A 723 24.96 3.06 -11.09
N LEU A 724 24.99 3.50 -12.35
CA LEU A 724 26.03 3.16 -13.31
C LEU A 724 26.40 4.39 -14.13
N GLU A 725 27.69 4.75 -14.12
CA GLU A 725 28.25 5.75 -15.02
C GLU A 725 28.37 5.19 -16.46
N PRO A 726 28.45 6.05 -17.49
CA PRO A 726 28.67 5.60 -18.87
C PRO A 726 29.88 4.66 -19.00
N GLY A 727 29.67 3.47 -19.56
CA GLY A 727 30.72 2.44 -19.71
C GLY A 727 31.01 1.62 -18.46
N GLU A 728 30.41 1.97 -17.30
CA GLU A 728 30.62 1.22 -16.06
C GLU A 728 29.89 -0.12 -16.07
N THR A 729 30.57 -1.15 -15.55
CA THR A 729 30.01 -2.47 -15.26
C THR A 729 30.02 -2.72 -13.76
N LYS A 730 28.89 -3.13 -13.21
CA LYS A 730 28.78 -3.61 -11.82
C LYS A 730 28.27 -5.04 -11.79
N THR A 731 28.91 -5.86 -10.95
CA THR A 731 28.39 -7.19 -10.62
C THR A 731 27.37 -7.03 -9.49
N VAL A 732 26.11 -7.36 -9.79
CA VAL A 732 25.00 -7.30 -8.84
C VAL A 732 24.80 -8.68 -8.23
N THR A 733 24.67 -8.72 -6.90
CA THR A 733 24.45 -9.95 -6.14
C THR A 733 23.03 -9.98 -5.61
N LEU A 734 22.30 -11.06 -5.90
CA LEU A 734 20.92 -11.29 -5.48
C LEU A 734 20.84 -12.64 -4.75
N LYS A 735 20.21 -12.69 -3.60
CA LYS A 735 20.18 -13.87 -2.75
C LYS A 735 18.76 -14.40 -2.53
N LEU A 736 18.60 -15.72 -2.50
CA LEU A 736 17.40 -16.45 -2.12
C LEU A 736 17.78 -17.62 -1.22
N LYS A 737 16.85 -18.08 -0.41
CA LYS A 737 16.89 -19.46 0.12
C LYS A 737 16.25 -20.42 -0.88
N GLY A 738 16.70 -21.67 -0.93
CA GLY A 738 16.04 -22.69 -1.75
C GLY A 738 14.54 -22.79 -1.45
N SER A 739 14.16 -22.66 -0.18
CA SER A 739 12.75 -22.64 0.28
C SER A 739 11.91 -21.49 -0.29
N ASP A 740 12.53 -20.39 -0.72
CA ASP A 740 11.79 -19.26 -1.32
C ASP A 740 11.20 -19.59 -2.70
N LEU A 741 11.63 -20.71 -3.30
CA LEU A 741 11.07 -21.24 -4.55
C LEU A 741 9.84 -22.13 -4.33
N ALA A 742 9.43 -22.37 -3.08
CA ALA A 742 8.24 -23.11 -2.74
C ALA A 742 6.96 -22.38 -3.21
N PHE A 743 5.88 -23.13 -3.36
CA PHE A 743 4.53 -22.67 -3.65
C PHE A 743 3.52 -23.27 -2.68
N VAL A 744 2.32 -22.69 -2.63
CA VAL A 744 1.22 -23.24 -1.83
C VAL A 744 0.31 -24.10 -2.73
N GLY A 745 0.19 -25.38 -2.40
CA GLY A 745 -0.67 -26.32 -3.12
C GLY A 745 -2.17 -26.04 -2.89
N TYR A 746 -3.03 -26.73 -3.65
CA TYR A 746 -4.49 -26.57 -3.56
C TYR A 746 -5.07 -26.85 -2.15
N ASP A 747 -4.33 -27.60 -1.32
CA ASP A 747 -4.69 -27.89 0.07
C ASP A 747 -4.22 -26.81 1.07
N GLY A 748 -3.68 -25.69 0.58
CA GLY A 748 -3.20 -24.60 1.40
C GLY A 748 -1.85 -24.83 2.08
N LYS A 749 -1.10 -25.88 1.69
CA LYS A 749 0.20 -26.23 2.30
C LYS A 749 1.37 -25.85 1.42
N TRP A 750 2.44 -25.34 2.03
CA TRP A 750 3.69 -25.06 1.37
C TRP A 750 4.37 -26.33 0.85
N ARG A 751 4.90 -26.27 -0.38
CA ARG A 751 5.58 -27.36 -1.07
C ARG A 751 6.76 -26.84 -1.86
N LEU A 752 7.87 -27.58 -1.81
CA LEU A 752 8.97 -27.46 -2.75
C LEU A 752 9.16 -28.85 -3.36
N GLU A 753 8.87 -28.96 -4.66
CA GLU A 753 8.84 -30.25 -5.35
C GLU A 753 10.09 -30.45 -6.20
N LYS A 754 10.57 -31.69 -6.28
CA LYS A 754 11.74 -32.06 -7.09
C LYS A 754 11.46 -31.72 -8.55
N GLY A 755 12.36 -30.96 -9.16
CA GLY A 755 12.21 -30.56 -10.55
C GLY A 755 13.14 -29.42 -10.95
N ASP A 756 12.96 -29.01 -12.20
CA ASP A 756 13.75 -27.97 -12.82
C ASP A 756 13.06 -26.60 -12.68
N PHE A 757 13.88 -25.60 -12.37
CA PHE A 757 13.50 -24.19 -12.36
C PHE A 757 14.32 -23.42 -13.39
N LYS A 758 13.74 -22.38 -13.97
CA LYS A 758 14.47 -21.37 -14.73
C LYS A 758 14.51 -20.06 -13.93
N ILE A 759 15.69 -19.44 -13.96
CA ILE A 759 15.91 -18.12 -13.35
C ILE A 759 16.22 -17.13 -14.46
N LYS A 760 15.55 -15.98 -14.39
CA LYS A 760 15.71 -14.88 -15.34
C LYS A 760 16.24 -13.64 -14.65
N CYS A 761 17.22 -12.98 -15.25
CA CYS A 761 17.65 -11.63 -14.87
C CYS A 761 18.00 -10.83 -16.12
N GLY A 762 17.30 -9.74 -16.38
CA GLY A 762 17.37 -9.05 -17.67
C GLY A 762 16.94 -9.97 -18.81
N ASP A 763 17.83 -10.13 -19.81
CA ASP A 763 17.67 -11.07 -20.95
C ASP A 763 18.36 -12.42 -20.71
N GLN A 764 19.03 -12.59 -19.58
CA GLN A 764 19.80 -13.79 -19.24
C GLN A 764 18.90 -14.84 -18.56
N TRP A 765 19.16 -16.13 -18.87
CA TRP A 765 18.48 -17.27 -18.27
C TRP A 765 19.48 -18.35 -17.83
N ILE A 766 19.24 -18.95 -16.66
CA ILE A 766 19.93 -20.15 -16.18
C ILE A 766 18.94 -21.17 -15.62
N CYS A 767 19.36 -22.42 -15.52
CA CYS A 767 18.56 -23.51 -14.98
C CYS A 767 19.04 -23.87 -13.56
N LEU A 768 18.11 -24.26 -12.70
CA LEU A 768 18.37 -24.84 -11.39
C LEU A 768 17.66 -26.19 -11.28
N LEU A 769 18.22 -27.10 -10.50
CA LEU A 769 17.61 -28.37 -10.17
C LEU A 769 17.41 -28.49 -8.65
N TYR A 770 16.18 -28.57 -8.21
CA TYR A 770 15.89 -28.93 -6.83
C TYR A 770 15.90 -30.46 -6.67
N THR A 771 16.66 -30.93 -5.69
CA THR A 771 16.72 -32.34 -5.34
C THR A 771 16.28 -32.49 -3.88
N SER A 772 15.32 -33.38 -3.63
CA SER A 772 14.96 -33.70 -2.26
C SER A 772 16.16 -34.16 -1.46
N PRO A 773 16.31 -33.79 -0.16
CA PRO A 773 17.37 -34.31 0.68
C PRO A 773 17.36 -35.83 0.65
N SER A 774 18.52 -36.45 0.44
CA SER A 774 18.62 -37.91 0.48
C SER A 774 18.25 -38.42 1.88
N PRO A 775 17.72 -39.65 2.01
CA PRO A 775 17.47 -40.23 3.34
C PRO A 775 18.70 -40.23 4.27
N ARG A 776 19.91 -40.16 3.71
CA ARG A 776 21.18 -40.06 4.46
C ARG A 776 21.42 -38.69 5.09
N ASP A 777 20.85 -37.62 4.51
CA ASP A 777 21.02 -36.25 5.02
C ASP A 777 20.07 -35.98 6.21
N ARG A 778 18.98 -36.72 6.31
CA ARG A 778 18.04 -36.65 7.46
C ARG A 778 18.55 -37.32 8.74
N GLN A 779 19.64 -38.06 8.68
CA GLN A 779 20.27 -38.70 9.86
C GLN A 779 21.35 -37.83 10.50
N LYS A 780 21.68 -36.65 9.94
CA LYS A 780 22.72 -35.74 10.45
C LYS A 780 22.19 -34.43 11.04
N SER A 781 20.87 -34.22 11.06
CA SER A 781 20.25 -33.00 11.66
C SER A 781 19.58 -33.35 12.99
#